data_c568ab79ad794f8049914b291d2586bb
#
_entry.id   c568ab79ad794f8049914b291d2586bb
#
_cell.length_a   1.000
_cell.length_b   1.000
_cell.length_c   1.000
_cell.angle_alpha   90.00
_cell.angle_beta   90.00
_cell.angle_gamma   90.00
#
_symmetry.space_group_name_H-M   'P 1'
#
loop_
_entity.id
_entity.type
_entity.pdbx_description
1 polymer ?
#
loop_
_entity_poly.entity_id
_entity_poly.type
_entity_poly.pdbx_seq_one_letter_code
_entity_poly.pdbx_strand_id
1 'polypeptide(L)'
;MRKSITFLIAVTCLLQPDLVAAQEVTGTLIGTVLDAQGGTLRGAVVRVGSPALIGGLQMLTTNEKGQLRFPALPPGPYVLDIEMQGFKAYHEEEIRIGVGATIERRVVLQLPGIEESVVVQGTGSRIEARGSGFETRFGPEDLRAIPVRRFSMFDFIRAAPGVSPTSPGSVSTNSVSAFGSGTNENTFLIDGTNFTCPCSGEARSEPGVDFIQEVQVQSVGASAEFGNMQGAVVNVVTRQGSDRFLYDASYYGQTAGLTSRPVRLAYPGPGQPTSGYERVRYRDATTNLGGPVVRDRLWFFTGYQHLRDYDSQPGTDPAFPRTYQQDKIFAKLTWRIAPGMQLLQSFHDEFWVNPELPTRVKPFEATQRRHASVPAMTFGHLTHTLSSNTVWDVRVGRFVFTRKDDPSTGNVTTPGRFDRTTGVFSGAPQTFGGLTLIRTTTKGTINHYRPALLGADHQWRAGGQIEKGEHYLSSIIPSGVRFVDNSGQPFQAVSSAPSLTGGVFVTASGFASDAITLGNLLTINAGLRFDHSRAMSQDLRALDPQGRETENIVRGLGTLYTWNVWSPRLGVATKLTADGRTMLRASYGRFNQGVLTGELSPFHPGATPTTTAGFDPATGGYTSIVSVVDPKRNLQLDPETRSPRTDEYSIGVDREVGRRLAVAIAYVHKAGSHFIGWTDVGGRYREETRSLPDGRSLPVSVIANATADRRFLLTNPAGYSLNYNGLVTAVEKRRSRGWQASGSYTWSRASGLQPSGGATAAGPQVSTIAGTPFLTFGQDPNNLTNARGRLPNDRPHMLRVMGSVDVPRTGLVLAANVQHFNGKPWAATAQIALPQGDQRIFLEPRGSRRLSSQTLVDFRVSRPIALGGSTRVELLVDVFNLLNDNAEEGIATDNLFSPNFGQPTSFSDPRRAMLGVRLNLGR
;
A
#
# COMPACT_ATOMS: atom_id res chain seq x y z
N MET A 1 -33.85 7.49 -11.35
CA MET A 1 -34.42 8.30 -10.27
C MET A 1 -34.10 7.80 -8.84
N ARG A 2 -34.02 6.52 -8.53
CA ARG A 2 -33.61 6.04 -7.18
C ARG A 2 -32.14 6.39 -6.77
N LYS A 3 -31.21 6.52 -7.71
CA LYS A 3 -29.79 6.88 -7.41
C LYS A 3 -29.56 8.37 -7.14
N SER A 4 -30.46 9.27 -7.60
CA SER A 4 -30.34 10.72 -7.35
C SER A 4 -30.81 11.11 -5.94
N ILE A 5 -31.65 10.31 -5.32
CA ILE A 5 -32.14 10.54 -3.95
C ILE A 5 -31.08 10.16 -2.93
N THR A 6 -30.22 9.16 -3.23
CA THR A 6 -29.11 8.76 -2.36
C THR A 6 -28.02 9.83 -2.27
N PHE A 7 -27.83 10.61 -3.34
CA PHE A 7 -26.87 11.74 -3.34
C PHE A 7 -27.33 12.90 -2.44
N LEU A 8 -28.63 13.19 -2.43
CA LEU A 8 -29.20 14.26 -1.59
C LEU A 8 -29.24 13.87 -0.11
N ILE A 9 -29.48 12.59 0.20
CA ILE A 9 -29.47 12.06 1.58
C ILE A 9 -28.05 12.02 2.16
N ALA A 10 -27.01 11.75 1.34
CA ALA A 10 -25.60 11.78 1.78
C ALA A 10 -25.16 13.19 2.22
N VAL A 11 -25.71 14.24 1.62
CA VAL A 11 -25.43 15.64 2.01
C VAL A 11 -26.14 16.00 3.31
N THR A 12 -27.31 15.43 3.60
CA THR A 12 -28.11 15.76 4.81
C THR A 12 -27.63 15.03 6.07
N CYS A 13 -26.95 13.88 5.95
CA CYS A 13 -26.38 13.14 7.09
C CYS A 13 -25.06 13.75 7.63
N LEU A 14 -24.50 14.75 6.99
CA LEU A 14 -23.26 15.45 7.39
C LEU A 14 -23.50 16.63 8.35
N LEU A 15 -24.73 16.89 8.77
CA LEU A 15 -25.08 18.06 9.58
C LEU A 15 -25.26 17.79 11.08
N GLN A 16 -24.78 16.68 11.60
CA GLN A 16 -24.69 16.53 13.07
C GLN A 16 -23.30 16.97 13.56
N PRO A 17 -23.20 18.01 14.38
CA PRO A 17 -21.92 18.54 14.85
C PRO A 17 -21.43 17.79 16.08
N ASP A 18 -20.64 16.73 15.87
CA ASP A 18 -19.74 16.25 16.91
C ASP A 18 -18.31 16.62 16.53
N LEU A 19 -17.66 17.35 17.44
CA LEU A 19 -16.33 17.96 17.29
C LEU A 19 -15.24 16.93 16.99
N VAL A 20 -14.59 17.04 15.85
CA VAL A 20 -13.45 16.21 15.50
C VAL A 20 -12.49 16.89 14.54
N ALA A 21 -11.25 16.61 14.69
CA ALA A 21 -10.09 17.27 14.09
C ALA A 21 -9.13 16.37 13.21
N ALA A 22 -8.43 16.81 12.18
CA ALA A 22 -7.92 16.11 10.99
C ALA A 22 -6.40 16.19 10.57
N GLN A 23 -6.03 15.74 9.38
CA GLN A 23 -4.69 15.47 8.83
C GLN A 23 -4.26 16.40 7.66
N GLU A 24 -2.94 16.70 7.42
CA GLU A 24 -2.48 17.58 6.33
C GLU A 24 -2.51 16.92 4.93
N VAL A 25 -3.06 17.65 3.94
CA VAL A 25 -2.86 17.45 2.48
C VAL A 25 -2.25 18.70 1.85
N THR A 26 -1.70 19.61 2.66
CA THR A 26 -1.14 20.91 2.28
C THR A 26 0.27 21.03 2.80
N GLY A 27 1.04 21.95 2.22
CA GLY A 27 2.36 22.32 2.72
C GLY A 27 2.40 23.75 3.27
N THR A 28 3.56 24.20 3.73
CA THR A 28 3.81 25.54 4.27
C THR A 28 5.02 26.17 3.60
N LEU A 29 4.93 27.45 3.26
CA LEU A 29 6.07 28.27 2.84
C LEU A 29 6.38 29.29 3.95
N ILE A 30 7.63 29.29 4.40
CA ILE A 30 8.17 30.26 5.37
C ILE A 30 9.23 31.08 4.66
N GLY A 31 9.17 32.40 4.77
CA GLY A 31 10.14 33.30 4.20
C GLY A 31 10.77 34.23 5.23
N THR A 32 12.04 34.56 5.04
CA THR A 32 12.71 35.65 5.77
C THR A 32 13.33 36.59 4.73
N VAL A 33 12.97 37.87 4.79
CA VAL A 33 13.44 38.91 3.85
C VAL A 33 14.44 39.81 4.56
N LEU A 34 15.61 39.95 3.98
CA LEU A 34 16.76 40.69 4.50
C LEU A 34 17.27 41.70 3.49
N ASP A 35 17.99 42.69 3.95
CA ASP A 35 18.84 43.56 3.12
C ASP A 35 20.22 42.91 2.86
N ALA A 36 21.05 43.59 2.03
CA ALA A 36 22.38 43.11 1.69
C ALA A 36 23.37 43.08 2.88
N GLN A 37 23.06 43.78 3.97
CA GLN A 37 23.82 43.81 5.23
C GLN A 37 23.35 42.78 6.24
N GLY A 38 22.26 42.06 5.93
CA GLY A 38 21.65 41.07 6.82
C GLY A 38 20.60 41.66 7.76
N GLY A 39 20.22 42.90 7.61
CA GLY A 39 19.14 43.54 8.33
C GLY A 39 17.77 43.02 7.91
N THR A 40 16.84 42.87 8.86
CA THR A 40 15.48 42.32 8.59
C THR A 40 14.60 43.41 7.97
N LEU A 41 13.90 43.09 6.88
CA LEU A 41 13.03 44.00 6.18
C LEU A 41 11.55 43.78 6.55
N ARG A 42 11.00 44.68 7.39
CA ARG A 42 9.60 44.78 7.74
C ARG A 42 8.76 45.42 6.65
N GLY A 43 7.58 44.91 6.37
CA GLY A 43 6.63 45.52 5.42
C GLY A 43 6.86 45.18 3.97
N ALA A 44 7.80 44.30 3.66
CA ALA A 44 7.94 43.81 2.28
C ALA A 44 6.67 43.03 1.88
N VAL A 45 6.11 43.41 0.72
CA VAL A 45 4.92 42.74 0.16
C VAL A 45 5.35 41.48 -0.55
N VAL A 46 4.78 40.35 -0.11
CA VAL A 46 5.09 39.04 -0.65
C VAL A 46 3.85 38.43 -1.27
N ARG A 47 3.94 38.01 -2.53
CA ARG A 47 2.88 37.35 -3.27
C ARG A 47 3.30 35.95 -3.62
N VAL A 48 2.37 34.98 -3.44
CA VAL A 48 2.57 33.59 -3.79
C VAL A 48 1.47 33.17 -4.76
N GLY A 49 1.90 32.68 -5.93
CA GLY A 49 1.01 32.25 -7.00
C GLY A 49 1.25 30.79 -7.38
N SER A 50 0.21 30.05 -7.76
CA SER A 50 0.30 28.68 -8.25
C SER A 50 -0.94 28.31 -9.04
N PRO A 51 -0.83 27.49 -10.10
CA PRO A 51 -1.99 26.82 -10.70
C PRO A 51 -2.76 25.93 -9.71
N ALA A 52 -2.12 25.47 -8.63
CA ALA A 52 -2.73 24.67 -7.56
C ALA A 52 -3.50 25.53 -6.55
N LEU A 53 -3.23 26.85 -6.48
CA LEU A 53 -3.97 27.77 -5.63
C LEU A 53 -5.35 28.06 -6.23
N ILE A 54 -6.37 27.70 -5.50
CA ILE A 54 -7.75 27.99 -5.82
C ILE A 54 -8.08 29.36 -5.22
N GLY A 55 -8.54 30.29 -6.08
CA GLY A 55 -8.92 31.65 -5.71
C GLY A 55 -7.81 32.68 -5.78
N GLY A 56 -6.82 32.45 -6.63
CA GLY A 56 -5.84 33.47 -7.01
C GLY A 56 -4.60 33.58 -6.10
N LEU A 57 -3.87 34.65 -6.28
CA LEU A 57 -2.63 34.95 -5.55
C LEU A 57 -2.90 35.16 -4.05
N GLN A 58 -2.08 34.57 -3.20
CA GLN A 58 -2.04 34.93 -1.77
C GLN A 58 -0.99 36.02 -1.54
N MET A 59 -1.31 36.98 -0.69
CA MET A 59 -0.45 38.13 -0.40
C MET A 59 -0.35 38.35 1.11
N LEU A 60 0.87 38.53 1.60
CA LEU A 60 1.20 38.89 2.99
C LEU A 60 2.30 39.92 3.02
N THR A 61 2.45 40.57 4.16
CA THR A 61 3.59 41.47 4.42
C THR A 61 4.49 40.88 5.51
N THR A 62 5.79 41.13 5.42
CA THR A 62 6.77 40.68 6.41
C THR A 62 6.58 41.40 7.73
N ASN A 63 6.76 40.66 8.84
CA ASN A 63 6.70 41.17 10.21
C ASN A 63 8.01 41.94 10.60
N GLU A 64 8.10 42.35 11.88
CA GLU A 64 9.27 43.09 12.39
C GLU A 64 10.60 42.35 12.25
N LYS A 65 10.58 41.02 12.18
CA LYS A 65 11.74 40.16 11.96
C LYS A 65 11.95 39.80 10.49
N GLY A 66 11.29 40.53 9.56
CA GLY A 66 11.35 40.23 8.14
C GLY A 66 10.72 38.88 7.75
N GLN A 67 9.97 38.25 8.65
CA GLN A 67 9.42 36.90 8.44
C GLN A 67 8.00 36.93 7.88
N LEU A 68 7.67 35.91 7.11
CA LEU A 68 6.33 35.64 6.60
C LEU A 68 6.05 34.13 6.63
N ARG A 69 4.77 33.76 6.67
CA ARG A 69 4.35 32.37 6.64
C ARG A 69 3.04 32.21 5.88
N PHE A 70 3.06 31.38 4.83
CA PHE A 70 1.88 30.91 4.12
C PHE A 70 1.60 29.45 4.54
N PRO A 71 0.67 29.21 5.45
CA PRO A 71 0.26 27.87 5.83
C PRO A 71 -0.76 27.33 4.83
N ALA A 72 -1.01 26.02 4.88
CA ALA A 72 -2.07 25.33 4.16
C ALA A 72 -2.06 25.53 2.63
N LEU A 73 -0.88 25.56 2.02
CA LEU A 73 -0.73 25.67 0.56
C LEU A 73 -0.96 24.28 -0.08
N PRO A 74 -1.84 24.17 -1.10
CA PRO A 74 -2.00 22.94 -1.88
C PRO A 74 -0.67 22.47 -2.50
N PRO A 75 -0.46 21.14 -2.69
CA PRO A 75 0.76 20.67 -3.34
C PRO A 75 0.81 21.09 -4.81
N GLY A 76 1.97 21.60 -5.23
CA GLY A 76 2.16 22.08 -6.59
C GLY A 76 3.38 22.98 -6.78
N PRO A 77 3.60 23.48 -8.02
CA PRO A 77 4.61 24.49 -8.31
C PRO A 77 4.10 25.89 -7.94
N TYR A 78 4.96 26.69 -7.36
CA TYR A 78 4.67 28.06 -6.89
C TYR A 78 5.65 29.06 -7.46
N VAL A 79 5.15 30.30 -7.62
CA VAL A 79 5.92 31.50 -7.91
C VAL A 79 5.89 32.39 -6.67
N LEU A 80 7.04 32.98 -6.31
CA LEU A 80 7.21 33.89 -5.19
C LEU A 80 7.70 35.23 -5.70
N ASP A 81 6.89 36.26 -5.48
CA ASP A 81 7.23 37.67 -5.79
C ASP A 81 7.35 38.44 -4.49
N ILE A 82 8.45 39.23 -4.37
CA ILE A 82 8.67 40.08 -3.19
C ILE A 82 9.02 41.50 -3.68
N GLU A 83 8.24 42.45 -3.17
CA GLU A 83 8.42 43.88 -3.48
C GLU A 83 8.56 44.68 -2.19
N MET A 84 9.48 45.65 -2.22
CA MET A 84 9.65 46.64 -1.17
C MET A 84 10.15 47.95 -1.74
N GLN A 85 9.57 49.05 -1.29
CA GLN A 85 9.98 50.38 -1.73
C GLN A 85 11.47 50.62 -1.45
N GLY A 86 12.22 51.07 -2.45
CA GLY A 86 13.67 51.30 -2.33
C GLY A 86 14.53 50.06 -2.56
N PHE A 87 13.93 48.88 -2.85
CA PHE A 87 14.65 47.67 -3.19
C PHE A 87 14.24 47.15 -4.57
N LYS A 88 15.12 46.34 -5.17
CA LYS A 88 14.85 45.63 -6.41
C LYS A 88 13.84 44.52 -6.15
N ALA A 89 12.82 44.36 -7.01
CA ALA A 89 11.85 43.28 -6.93
C ALA A 89 12.53 41.90 -7.05
N TYR A 90 12.12 40.98 -6.23
CA TYR A 90 12.57 39.55 -6.26
C TYR A 90 11.49 38.70 -6.87
N HIS A 91 11.87 37.81 -7.80
CA HIS A 91 11.00 36.85 -8.46
C HIS A 91 11.67 35.50 -8.47
N GLU A 92 10.99 34.45 -7.90
CA GLU A 92 11.45 33.07 -7.91
C GLU A 92 10.34 32.16 -8.44
N GLU A 93 10.65 31.43 -9.50
CA GLU A 93 9.77 30.40 -10.07
C GLU A 93 10.15 29.00 -9.59
N GLU A 94 9.28 28.03 -9.86
CA GLU A 94 9.51 26.58 -9.61
C GLU A 94 9.69 26.19 -8.13
N ILE A 95 9.17 26.96 -7.18
CA ILE A 95 9.11 26.51 -5.78
C ILE A 95 8.09 25.36 -5.70
N ARG A 96 8.53 24.15 -5.39
CA ARG A 96 7.62 23.01 -5.25
C ARG A 96 7.25 22.82 -3.79
N ILE A 97 5.96 22.88 -3.52
CA ILE A 97 5.37 22.59 -2.22
C ILE A 97 4.67 21.24 -2.31
N GLY A 98 5.10 20.28 -1.53
CA GLY A 98 4.47 18.94 -1.42
C GLY A 98 3.62 18.85 -0.16
N VAL A 99 2.91 17.76 -0.03
CA VAL A 99 2.06 17.44 1.12
C VAL A 99 2.91 17.37 2.40
N GLY A 100 2.52 18.08 3.46
CA GLY A 100 3.23 18.12 4.73
C GLY A 100 4.59 18.83 4.69
N ALA A 101 5.05 19.31 3.54
CA ALA A 101 6.34 19.95 3.39
C ALA A 101 6.36 21.36 3.99
N THR A 102 7.42 21.68 4.72
CA THR A 102 7.74 23.05 5.12
C THR A 102 8.96 23.53 4.33
N ILE A 103 8.72 24.46 3.40
CA ILE A 103 9.75 25.06 2.56
C ILE A 103 10.18 26.38 3.18
N GLU A 104 11.47 26.54 3.43
CA GLU A 104 12.05 27.80 3.93
C GLU A 104 12.76 28.54 2.81
N ARG A 105 12.56 29.89 2.77
CA ARG A 105 13.26 30.81 1.87
C ARG A 105 13.86 31.96 2.65
N ARG A 106 15.15 32.15 2.47
CA ARG A 106 15.87 33.34 2.93
C ARG A 106 16.21 34.20 1.69
N VAL A 107 15.54 35.34 1.57
CA VAL A 107 15.67 36.23 0.42
C VAL A 107 16.38 37.47 0.85
N VAL A 108 17.46 37.83 0.12
CA VAL A 108 18.22 39.05 0.32
C VAL A 108 17.84 40.01 -0.81
N LEU A 109 17.13 41.10 -0.48
CA LEU A 109 16.81 42.14 -1.44
C LEU A 109 18.00 43.06 -1.64
N GLN A 110 18.24 43.45 -2.88
CA GLN A 110 19.31 44.37 -3.29
C GLN A 110 18.74 45.75 -3.58
N LEU A 111 19.55 46.76 -3.43
CA LEU A 111 19.21 48.11 -3.84
C LEU A 111 19.10 48.20 -5.38
N PRO A 112 18.28 49.11 -5.92
CA PRO A 112 18.14 49.29 -7.37
C PRO A 112 19.49 49.65 -8.01
N GLY A 113 19.93 48.89 -9.01
CA GLY A 113 21.08 49.16 -9.85
C GLY A 113 20.60 49.41 -11.28
N ILE A 114 21.55 49.56 -12.23
CA ILE A 114 21.29 49.92 -13.65
C ILE A 114 20.52 48.81 -14.42
N GLU A 115 20.35 47.61 -13.90
CA GLU A 115 19.62 46.49 -14.52
C GLU A 115 18.21 46.27 -13.92
N GLU A 116 17.18 46.17 -14.77
CA GLU A 116 15.77 46.28 -14.39
C GLU A 116 15.13 45.06 -13.64
N SER A 117 15.65 43.89 -13.71
CA SER A 117 15.10 42.74 -12.91
C SER A 117 16.11 41.61 -12.68
N VAL A 118 16.06 40.96 -11.52
CA VAL A 118 16.76 39.70 -11.26
C VAL A 118 15.73 38.55 -11.22
N VAL A 119 15.64 37.82 -12.31
CA VAL A 119 14.91 36.54 -12.31
C VAL A 119 15.83 35.49 -11.68
N VAL A 120 15.51 35.08 -10.48
CA VAL A 120 16.21 34.00 -9.80
C VAL A 120 15.51 32.69 -10.14
N GLN A 121 16.01 31.93 -11.10
CA GLN A 121 15.51 30.61 -11.37
C GLN A 121 15.82 29.69 -10.19
N GLY A 122 14.79 29.29 -9.44
CA GLY A 122 14.73 28.21 -8.45
C GLY A 122 16.03 27.88 -7.71
N THR A 123 16.57 28.78 -6.89
CA THR A 123 17.83 28.56 -6.16
C THR A 123 17.68 27.94 -4.80
N GLY A 124 16.43 27.73 -4.35
CA GLY A 124 16.16 27.20 -3.02
C GLY A 124 16.44 25.71 -2.89
N SER A 125 17.05 25.29 -1.76
CA SER A 125 17.27 23.91 -1.43
C SER A 125 15.94 23.12 -1.40
N ARG A 126 15.95 21.91 -1.94
CA ARG A 126 14.86 20.91 -1.79
C ARG A 126 14.96 20.10 -0.52
N ILE A 127 16.09 20.19 0.17
CA ILE A 127 16.25 19.49 1.43
C ILE A 127 15.26 20.14 2.40
N GLU A 128 14.28 19.36 2.83
CA GLU A 128 13.29 19.82 3.80
C GLU A 128 14.01 20.13 5.12
N ALA A 129 13.96 21.38 5.53
CA ALA A 129 14.77 21.85 6.65
C ALA A 129 14.34 21.29 8.00
N ARG A 130 13.12 20.79 8.13
CA ARG A 130 12.51 20.39 9.42
C ARG A 130 12.15 18.93 9.53
N GLY A 131 12.04 18.20 8.43
CA GLY A 131 11.75 16.76 8.42
C GLY A 131 12.95 15.95 8.92
N SER A 132 12.72 14.96 9.78
CA SER A 132 13.75 14.03 10.28
C SER A 132 13.69 12.64 9.68
N GLY A 133 12.64 12.34 8.89
CA GLY A 133 12.41 11.05 8.27
C GLY A 133 12.90 10.94 6.82
N PHE A 134 12.71 9.74 6.26
CA PHE A 134 12.96 9.46 4.84
C PHE A 134 11.64 9.37 4.08
N GLU A 135 11.47 10.26 3.12
CA GLU A 135 10.24 10.42 2.36
C GLU A 135 10.54 10.55 0.87
N THR A 136 9.68 9.96 0.05
CA THR A 136 9.71 10.09 -1.42
C THR A 136 8.39 10.65 -1.91
N ARG A 137 8.44 11.61 -2.81
CA ARG A 137 7.26 12.23 -3.45
C ARG A 137 7.38 12.11 -4.96
N PHE A 138 6.32 11.62 -5.58
CA PHE A 138 6.16 11.60 -7.03
C PHE A 138 5.11 12.64 -7.41
N GLY A 139 5.57 13.77 -7.95
CA GLY A 139 4.70 14.84 -8.39
C GLY A 139 4.16 14.62 -9.81
N PRO A 140 3.35 15.56 -10.35
CA PRO A 140 2.70 15.42 -11.66
C PRO A 140 3.66 15.19 -12.82
N GLU A 141 4.88 15.75 -12.73
CA GLU A 141 5.91 15.55 -13.77
C GLU A 141 6.46 14.14 -13.75
N ASP A 142 6.74 13.60 -12.53
CA ASP A 142 7.25 12.25 -12.37
C ASP A 142 6.21 11.24 -12.82
N LEU A 143 4.94 11.43 -12.40
CA LEU A 143 3.80 10.57 -12.77
C LEU A 143 3.57 10.51 -14.29
N ARG A 144 3.91 11.59 -15.02
CA ARG A 144 3.79 11.64 -16.48
C ARG A 144 5.01 11.11 -17.21
N ALA A 145 6.21 11.40 -16.69
CA ALA A 145 7.47 11.07 -17.35
C ALA A 145 7.83 9.59 -17.21
N ILE A 146 7.62 9.00 -16.03
CA ILE A 146 8.03 7.63 -15.76
C ILE A 146 7.20 6.64 -16.59
N PRO A 147 7.83 5.76 -17.38
CA PRO A 147 7.13 4.66 -18.03
C PRO A 147 6.67 3.65 -16.98
N VAL A 148 5.36 3.59 -16.75
CA VAL A 148 4.73 2.62 -15.85
C VAL A 148 3.65 1.85 -16.58
N ARG A 149 3.37 0.65 -16.13
CA ARG A 149 2.40 -0.24 -16.75
C ARG A 149 0.96 0.27 -16.68
N ARG A 150 0.70 1.34 -15.93
CA ARG A 150 -0.59 2.04 -15.74
C ARG A 150 -1.72 1.18 -15.17
N PHE A 151 -1.39 -0.01 -14.75
CA PHE A 151 -2.37 -0.91 -14.17
C PHE A 151 -2.73 -0.49 -12.74
N SER A 152 -1.74 0.02 -11.99
CA SER A 152 -1.86 0.32 -10.58
C SER A 152 -0.96 1.48 -10.15
N MET A 153 -1.41 2.26 -9.16
CA MET A 153 -0.57 3.26 -8.47
C MET A 153 0.64 2.64 -7.77
N PHE A 154 0.59 1.33 -7.48
CA PHE A 154 1.70 0.60 -6.85
C PHE A 154 2.96 0.58 -7.70
N ASP A 155 2.86 0.80 -9.01
CA ASP A 155 4.04 0.92 -9.88
C ASP A 155 4.91 2.13 -9.48
N PHE A 156 4.32 3.23 -8.99
CA PHE A 156 5.05 4.38 -8.44
C PHE A 156 5.54 4.11 -7.03
N ILE A 157 4.72 3.52 -6.16
CA ILE A 157 5.09 3.22 -4.77
C ILE A 157 6.31 2.29 -4.73
N ARG A 158 6.37 1.31 -5.63
CA ARG A 158 7.52 0.39 -5.77
C ARG A 158 8.79 1.10 -6.22
N ALA A 159 8.70 2.27 -6.83
CA ALA A 159 9.87 3.05 -7.23
C ALA A 159 10.52 3.80 -6.05
N ALA A 160 9.86 3.90 -4.90
CA ALA A 160 10.40 4.54 -3.71
C ALA A 160 11.57 3.71 -3.12
N PRO A 161 12.66 4.36 -2.64
CA PRO A 161 13.78 3.71 -1.98
C PRO A 161 13.35 2.88 -0.77
N GLY A 162 13.99 1.73 -0.55
CA GLY A 162 13.68 0.83 0.57
C GLY A 162 12.36 0.06 0.48
N VAL A 163 11.56 0.31 -0.56
CA VAL A 163 10.30 -0.42 -0.79
C VAL A 163 10.57 -1.66 -1.63
N SER A 164 10.27 -2.83 -1.12
CA SER A 164 10.43 -4.11 -1.83
C SER A 164 9.13 -4.54 -2.50
N PRO A 165 9.13 -4.83 -3.80
CA PRO A 165 7.96 -5.40 -4.47
C PRO A 165 7.75 -6.85 -4.04
N THR A 166 6.50 -7.23 -3.79
CA THR A 166 6.15 -8.62 -3.43
C THR A 166 6.05 -9.52 -4.64
N SER A 167 5.62 -8.98 -5.77
CA SER A 167 5.61 -9.68 -7.08
C SER A 167 5.68 -8.63 -8.19
N PRO A 168 6.88 -8.32 -8.71
CA PRO A 168 7.05 -7.25 -9.70
C PRO A 168 6.30 -7.47 -11.01
N GLY A 169 6.07 -8.70 -11.41
CA GLY A 169 5.40 -9.08 -12.65
C GLY A 169 3.88 -9.26 -12.54
N SER A 170 3.32 -9.38 -11.33
CA SER A 170 1.89 -9.66 -11.17
C SER A 170 1.05 -8.39 -11.18
N VAL A 171 0.02 -8.37 -12.00
CA VAL A 171 -0.99 -7.30 -12.09
C VAL A 171 -1.91 -7.18 -10.87
N SER A 172 -1.86 -8.11 -9.92
CA SER A 172 -2.81 -8.15 -8.80
C SER A 172 -2.19 -7.86 -7.43
N THR A 173 -0.95 -7.39 -7.36
CA THR A 173 -0.30 -7.17 -6.06
C THR A 173 -0.44 -5.73 -5.59
N ASN A 174 -1.47 -5.49 -4.80
CA ASN A 174 -1.71 -4.23 -4.07
C ASN A 174 -0.96 -4.21 -2.75
N SER A 175 0.27 -4.73 -2.72
CA SER A 175 1.06 -4.85 -1.51
C SER A 175 2.53 -4.59 -1.75
N VAL A 176 3.13 -3.92 -0.79
CA VAL A 176 4.57 -3.61 -0.77
C VAL A 176 5.11 -3.84 0.63
N SER A 177 6.40 -4.13 0.74
CA SER A 177 7.14 -4.17 1.99
C SER A 177 8.06 -2.97 2.04
N ALA A 178 7.98 -2.17 3.09
CA ALA A 178 8.84 -1.03 3.29
C ALA A 178 9.86 -1.32 4.40
N PHE A 179 11.15 -1.29 4.05
CA PHE A 179 12.25 -1.54 5.00
C PHE A 179 12.03 -2.81 5.83
N GLY A 180 11.77 -3.93 5.15
CA GLY A 180 11.62 -5.25 5.78
C GLY A 180 10.31 -5.50 6.50
N SER A 181 9.40 -4.54 6.59
CA SER A 181 8.07 -4.72 7.19
C SER A 181 7.22 -5.71 6.40
N GLY A 182 6.19 -6.25 7.05
CA GLY A 182 5.17 -7.05 6.37
C GLY A 182 4.35 -6.21 5.39
N THR A 183 3.70 -6.88 4.45
CA THR A 183 2.82 -6.21 3.47
C THR A 183 1.54 -5.67 4.10
N ASN A 184 1.14 -6.23 5.22
CA ASN A 184 -0.01 -5.85 6.04
C ASN A 184 0.29 -4.80 7.12
N GLU A 185 1.51 -4.25 7.13
CA GLU A 185 1.99 -3.32 8.14
C GLU A 185 2.01 -1.86 7.67
N ASN A 186 1.55 -1.60 6.43
CA ASN A 186 1.49 -0.27 5.83
C ASN A 186 0.12 0.40 6.05
N THR A 187 0.11 1.71 5.96
CA THR A 187 -1.14 2.50 5.92
C THR A 187 -1.28 3.18 4.56
N PHE A 188 -2.44 3.01 3.93
CA PHE A 188 -2.76 3.59 2.63
C PHE A 188 -3.86 4.64 2.77
N LEU A 189 -3.58 5.84 2.27
CA LEU A 189 -4.46 7.01 2.37
C LEU A 189 -4.75 7.58 0.98
N ILE A 190 -6.00 8.01 0.76
CA ILE A 190 -6.38 8.87 -0.37
C ILE A 190 -6.85 10.21 0.21
N ASP A 191 -6.20 11.31 -0.20
CA ASP A 191 -6.40 12.65 0.36
C ASP A 191 -6.45 12.64 1.91
N GLY A 192 -5.60 11.78 2.53
CA GLY A 192 -5.49 11.60 3.97
C GLY A 192 -6.55 10.71 4.62
N THR A 193 -7.49 10.12 3.89
CA THR A 193 -8.46 9.16 4.43
C THR A 193 -7.97 7.73 4.27
N ASN A 194 -8.07 6.95 5.33
CA ASN A 194 -7.58 5.58 5.38
C ASN A 194 -8.51 4.62 4.61
N PHE A 195 -7.96 3.94 3.58
CA PHE A 195 -8.63 2.88 2.82
C PHE A 195 -7.95 1.51 2.93
N THR A 196 -7.06 1.37 3.91
CA THR A 196 -6.43 0.08 4.23
C THR A 196 -7.48 -0.92 4.69
N CYS A 197 -7.38 -2.17 4.24
CA CYS A 197 -8.27 -3.25 4.64
C CYS A 197 -8.29 -3.40 6.18
N PRO A 198 -9.44 -3.28 6.86
CA PRO A 198 -9.52 -3.55 8.28
C PRO A 198 -9.20 -5.02 8.61
N CYS A 199 -9.37 -5.94 7.67
CA CYS A 199 -9.18 -7.37 7.91
C CYS A 199 -7.73 -7.83 7.76
N SER A 200 -6.98 -7.29 6.77
CA SER A 200 -5.65 -7.82 6.41
C SER A 200 -4.54 -6.76 6.33
N GLY A 201 -4.85 -5.47 6.51
CA GLY A 201 -3.84 -4.42 6.42
C GLY A 201 -3.35 -4.07 5.00
N GLU A 202 -3.95 -4.63 3.95
CA GLU A 202 -3.60 -4.34 2.56
C GLU A 202 -4.45 -3.22 1.96
N ALA A 203 -4.02 -2.60 0.87
CA ALA A 203 -4.87 -1.69 0.11
C ALA A 203 -6.01 -2.44 -0.60
N ARG A 204 -7.19 -1.85 -0.66
CA ARG A 204 -8.38 -2.45 -1.31
C ARG A 204 -9.05 -1.55 -2.33
N SER A 205 -8.49 -0.38 -2.60
CA SER A 205 -8.92 0.55 -3.64
C SER A 205 -7.71 1.15 -4.33
N GLU A 206 -7.87 1.56 -5.58
CA GLU A 206 -6.82 2.18 -6.36
C GLU A 206 -7.39 3.30 -7.21
N PRO A 207 -7.12 4.58 -6.91
CA PRO A 207 -7.50 5.64 -7.82
C PRO A 207 -6.80 5.47 -9.17
N GLY A 208 -7.48 5.83 -10.25
CA GLY A 208 -6.89 5.84 -11.58
C GLY A 208 -5.63 6.74 -11.61
N VAL A 209 -4.59 6.31 -12.31
CA VAL A 209 -3.31 7.03 -12.35
C VAL A 209 -3.48 8.49 -12.80
N ASP A 210 -4.41 8.75 -13.74
CA ASP A 210 -4.67 10.10 -14.25
C ASP A 210 -5.52 10.98 -13.29
N PHE A 211 -6.04 10.40 -12.18
CA PHE A 211 -6.72 11.15 -11.11
C PHE A 211 -5.74 11.64 -10.05
N ILE A 212 -4.48 11.17 -10.07
CA ILE A 212 -3.49 11.43 -9.04
C ILE A 212 -2.73 12.73 -9.33
N GLN A 213 -2.60 13.56 -8.30
CA GLN A 213 -1.78 14.76 -8.29
C GLN A 213 -0.37 14.49 -7.73
N GLU A 214 -0.30 13.71 -6.63
CA GLU A 214 0.95 13.38 -5.96
C GLU A 214 0.84 12.02 -5.25
N VAL A 215 1.91 11.25 -5.26
CA VAL A 215 2.07 10.06 -4.41
C VAL A 215 3.20 10.33 -3.44
N GLN A 216 2.88 10.33 -2.15
CA GLN A 216 3.81 10.47 -1.05
C GLN A 216 4.03 9.11 -0.39
N VAL A 217 5.28 8.70 -0.25
CA VAL A 217 5.68 7.47 0.45
C VAL A 217 6.60 7.84 1.59
N GLN A 218 6.06 7.89 2.80
CA GLN A 218 6.82 8.12 4.03
C GLN A 218 7.18 6.76 4.63
N SER A 219 8.41 6.34 4.42
CA SER A 219 8.86 4.99 4.71
C SER A 219 9.62 4.87 6.02
N VAL A 220 10.14 5.99 6.57
CA VAL A 220 10.89 6.05 7.84
C VAL A 220 10.61 7.39 8.53
N GLY A 221 10.53 7.37 9.86
CA GLY A 221 10.38 8.59 10.67
C GLY A 221 9.01 9.26 10.56
N ALA A 222 7.94 8.48 10.35
CA ALA A 222 6.59 9.01 10.30
C ALA A 222 6.19 9.71 11.61
N SER A 223 5.51 10.86 11.50
CA SER A 223 5.14 11.70 12.64
C SER A 223 4.14 11.00 13.58
N ALA A 224 3.96 11.52 14.80
CA ALA A 224 3.03 10.98 15.80
C ALA A 224 1.56 11.02 15.37
N GLU A 225 1.24 11.77 14.33
CA GLU A 225 -0.06 11.78 13.69
C GLU A 225 -0.47 10.43 13.10
N PHE A 226 0.51 9.64 12.62
CA PHE A 226 0.28 8.34 12.01
C PHE A 226 0.38 7.22 13.04
N GLY A 227 -0.62 6.36 13.05
CA GLY A 227 -0.71 5.17 13.91
C GLY A 227 -1.22 3.96 13.15
N ASN A 228 -1.42 2.86 13.87
CA ASN A 228 -1.93 1.58 13.34
C ASN A 228 -1.08 1.00 12.21
N MET A 229 0.25 1.20 12.26
CA MET A 229 1.20 0.76 11.24
C MET A 229 2.57 0.42 11.83
N GLN A 230 3.36 -0.38 11.12
CA GLN A 230 4.77 -0.67 11.41
C GLN A 230 5.67 -0.47 10.16
N GLY A 231 5.05 -0.32 8.98
CA GLY A 231 5.69 -0.12 7.69
C GLY A 231 5.69 1.33 7.23
N ALA A 232 5.27 1.59 6.01
CA ALA A 232 5.19 2.92 5.42
C ALA A 232 3.79 3.53 5.51
N VAL A 233 3.74 4.86 5.47
CA VAL A 233 2.53 5.63 5.13
C VAL A 233 2.60 5.98 3.65
N VAL A 234 1.61 5.55 2.90
CA VAL A 234 1.41 5.91 1.50
C VAL A 234 0.20 6.82 1.41
N ASN A 235 0.41 8.06 1.03
CA ASN A 235 -0.67 9.02 0.84
C ASN A 235 -0.77 9.43 -0.63
N VAL A 236 -1.91 9.18 -1.23
CA VAL A 236 -2.23 9.54 -2.62
C VAL A 236 -3.10 10.77 -2.60
N VAL A 237 -2.59 11.88 -3.12
CA VAL A 237 -3.33 13.12 -3.28
C VAL A 237 -3.94 13.15 -4.66
N THR A 238 -5.25 13.35 -4.73
CA THR A 238 -5.98 13.37 -5.99
C THR A 238 -6.08 14.80 -6.54
N ARG A 239 -6.28 14.90 -7.85
CA ARG A 239 -6.44 16.18 -8.57
C ARG A 239 -7.69 16.92 -8.09
N GLN A 240 -7.67 18.23 -8.26
CA GLN A 240 -8.78 19.13 -7.94
C GLN A 240 -9.08 20.08 -9.10
N GLY A 241 -10.23 20.77 -9.06
CA GLY A 241 -10.58 21.81 -10.02
C GLY A 241 -9.66 23.04 -9.94
N SER A 242 -9.82 23.94 -10.88
CA SER A 242 -9.10 25.21 -10.93
C SER A 242 -10.01 26.31 -11.50
N ASP A 243 -9.54 27.57 -11.52
CA ASP A 243 -10.31 28.70 -12.06
C ASP A 243 -10.47 28.67 -13.60
N ARG A 244 -9.78 27.74 -14.24
CA ARG A 244 -9.90 27.48 -15.69
C ARG A 244 -10.48 26.10 -15.91
N PHE A 245 -11.30 25.95 -16.95
CA PHE A 245 -11.72 24.63 -17.38
C PHE A 245 -10.55 23.84 -17.92
N LEU A 246 -10.42 22.63 -17.43
CA LEU A 246 -9.42 21.64 -17.82
C LEU A 246 -10.16 20.41 -18.32
N TYR A 247 -9.80 19.99 -19.52
CA TYR A 247 -10.20 18.67 -20.04
C TYR A 247 -8.93 17.93 -20.45
N ASP A 248 -8.77 16.73 -19.98
CA ASP A 248 -7.74 15.82 -20.47
C ASP A 248 -8.29 14.43 -20.67
N ALA A 249 -7.81 13.77 -21.71
CA ALA A 249 -8.13 12.38 -22.00
C ALA A 249 -6.87 11.62 -22.37
N SER A 250 -6.85 10.34 -22.03
CA SER A 250 -5.78 9.43 -22.44
C SER A 250 -6.33 8.12 -22.94
N TYR A 251 -5.65 7.53 -23.91
CA TYR A 251 -5.90 6.19 -24.39
C TYR A 251 -4.60 5.44 -24.55
N TYR A 252 -4.57 4.22 -24.01
CA TYR A 252 -3.45 3.30 -24.15
C TYR A 252 -3.94 1.96 -24.65
N GLY A 253 -3.20 1.41 -25.61
CA GLY A 253 -3.57 0.14 -26.24
C GLY A 253 -2.38 -0.77 -26.44
N GLN A 254 -2.64 -2.06 -26.33
CA GLN A 254 -1.68 -3.12 -26.65
C GLN A 254 -2.43 -4.30 -27.25
N THR A 255 -1.78 -4.99 -28.20
CA THR A 255 -2.26 -6.23 -28.84
C THR A 255 -1.24 -7.34 -28.65
N ALA A 256 -1.62 -8.57 -28.99
CA ALA A 256 -0.74 -9.73 -28.95
C ALA A 256 0.55 -9.54 -29.75
N GLY A 257 0.49 -8.93 -30.93
CA GLY A 257 1.66 -8.65 -31.77
C GLY A 257 2.69 -7.69 -31.18
N LEU A 258 2.33 -6.97 -30.08
CA LEU A 258 3.24 -6.09 -29.34
C LEU A 258 3.84 -6.75 -28.10
N THR A 259 3.63 -8.06 -27.90
CA THR A 259 4.20 -8.84 -26.80
C THR A 259 5.20 -9.85 -27.38
N SER A 260 6.43 -9.86 -26.86
CA SER A 260 7.39 -10.88 -27.27
C SER A 260 7.05 -12.23 -26.63
N ARG A 261 7.46 -13.31 -27.27
CA ARG A 261 7.26 -14.65 -26.71
C ARG A 261 8.15 -14.83 -25.48
N PRO A 262 7.63 -15.45 -24.37
CA PRO A 262 8.46 -15.76 -23.21
C PRO A 262 9.51 -16.80 -23.61
N VAL A 263 10.71 -16.63 -23.10
CA VAL A 263 11.84 -17.52 -23.39
C VAL A 263 11.66 -18.90 -22.74
N ARG A 264 10.91 -18.96 -21.62
CA ARG A 264 10.61 -20.20 -20.90
C ARG A 264 9.12 -20.32 -20.66
N LEU A 265 8.58 -21.51 -20.88
CA LEU A 265 7.23 -21.88 -20.52
C LEU A 265 7.26 -22.43 -19.09
N ALA A 266 6.33 -21.97 -18.26
CA ALA A 266 6.08 -22.62 -17.00
C ALA A 266 5.51 -24.01 -17.26
N TYR A 267 6.20 -25.01 -16.80
CA TYR A 267 5.79 -26.38 -16.59
C TYR A 267 4.84 -27.01 -17.61
N PRO A 268 5.33 -27.63 -18.69
CA PRO A 268 4.49 -28.43 -19.57
C PRO A 268 4.10 -29.75 -18.88
N GLY A 269 2.83 -29.97 -18.67
CA GLY A 269 2.34 -31.27 -18.30
C GLY A 269 2.24 -32.21 -19.54
N PRO A 270 2.35 -33.51 -19.40
CA PRO A 270 2.15 -34.44 -20.49
C PRO A 270 0.80 -34.21 -21.18
N GLY A 271 0.85 -33.97 -22.51
CA GLY A 271 -0.36 -33.85 -23.35
C GLY A 271 -1.17 -32.56 -23.22
N GLN A 272 -0.70 -31.55 -22.52
CA GLN A 272 -1.39 -30.25 -22.41
C GLN A 272 -0.71 -29.16 -23.24
N PRO A 273 -1.48 -28.30 -23.93
CA PRO A 273 -0.91 -27.14 -24.58
C PRO A 273 -0.35 -26.19 -23.49
N THR A 274 0.87 -25.74 -23.67
CA THR A 274 1.49 -24.77 -22.79
C THR A 274 1.23 -23.37 -23.29
N SER A 275 0.55 -22.54 -22.53
CA SER A 275 0.51 -21.12 -22.81
C SER A 275 1.74 -20.43 -22.25
N GLY A 276 2.40 -19.65 -23.09
CA GLY A 276 3.28 -18.60 -22.61
C GLY A 276 2.45 -17.39 -22.13
N TYR A 277 3.14 -16.38 -21.59
CA TYR A 277 2.48 -15.09 -21.37
C TYR A 277 2.16 -14.45 -22.73
N GLU A 278 0.90 -14.10 -22.95
CA GLU A 278 0.43 -13.36 -24.12
C GLU A 278 -0.61 -12.33 -23.69
N ARG A 279 -0.39 -11.06 -24.00
CA ARG A 279 -1.42 -10.04 -23.80
C ARG A 279 -2.28 -9.92 -25.05
N VAL A 280 -3.40 -10.60 -25.04
CA VAL A 280 -4.33 -10.64 -26.17
C VAL A 280 -4.83 -9.24 -26.53
N ARG A 281 -5.20 -8.45 -25.52
CA ARG A 281 -5.68 -7.09 -25.69
C ARG A 281 -5.63 -6.31 -24.39
N TYR A 282 -5.04 -5.13 -24.42
CA TYR A 282 -5.11 -4.15 -23.35
C TYR A 282 -5.71 -2.84 -23.88
N ARG A 283 -6.62 -2.28 -23.12
CA ARG A 283 -7.23 -0.96 -23.37
C ARG A 283 -7.43 -0.25 -22.05
N ASP A 284 -6.88 0.95 -21.93
CA ASP A 284 -7.06 1.87 -20.81
C ASP A 284 -7.44 3.23 -21.38
N ALA A 285 -8.68 3.63 -21.19
CA ALA A 285 -9.22 4.92 -21.60
C ALA A 285 -9.61 5.72 -20.37
N THR A 286 -9.04 6.91 -20.22
CA THR A 286 -9.35 7.82 -19.11
C THR A 286 -9.78 9.16 -19.67
N THR A 287 -10.79 9.78 -19.06
CA THR A 287 -11.22 11.14 -19.33
C THR A 287 -11.39 11.90 -18.02
N ASN A 288 -10.94 13.14 -18.00
CA ASN A 288 -11.01 14.03 -16.84
C ASN A 288 -11.55 15.39 -17.24
N LEU A 289 -12.37 15.98 -16.39
CA LEU A 289 -12.92 17.31 -16.54
C LEU A 289 -12.83 18.03 -15.20
N GLY A 290 -12.38 19.27 -15.22
CA GLY A 290 -12.34 20.12 -14.03
C GLY A 290 -12.53 21.58 -14.37
N GLY A 291 -12.96 22.39 -13.39
CA GLY A 291 -13.14 23.81 -13.59
C GLY A 291 -13.97 24.46 -12.50
N PRO A 292 -14.29 25.76 -12.66
CA PRO A 292 -15.15 26.47 -11.72
C PRO A 292 -16.64 26.15 -11.99
N VAL A 293 -17.38 25.79 -10.95
CA VAL A 293 -18.86 25.85 -10.94
C VAL A 293 -19.31 27.28 -10.67
N VAL A 294 -18.68 27.90 -9.66
CA VAL A 294 -18.80 29.33 -9.35
C VAL A 294 -17.39 29.86 -9.18
N ARG A 295 -17.00 30.83 -10.01
CA ARG A 295 -15.65 31.41 -9.94
C ARG A 295 -15.38 31.92 -8.54
N ASP A 296 -14.11 31.73 -8.11
CA ASP A 296 -13.59 32.10 -6.80
C ASP A 296 -14.29 31.46 -5.59
N ARG A 297 -15.27 30.53 -5.78
CA ARG A 297 -16.05 29.95 -4.68
C ARG A 297 -16.18 28.44 -4.72
N LEU A 298 -16.50 27.87 -5.91
CA LEU A 298 -16.81 26.45 -6.01
C LEU A 298 -16.21 25.86 -7.29
N TRP A 299 -15.41 24.85 -7.12
CA TRP A 299 -14.74 24.13 -8.19
C TRP A 299 -15.05 22.63 -8.15
N PHE A 300 -14.93 22.00 -9.29
CA PHE A 300 -15.09 20.56 -9.42
C PHE A 300 -13.96 19.94 -10.21
N PHE A 301 -13.71 18.67 -9.97
CA PHE A 301 -12.92 17.77 -10.78
C PHE A 301 -13.64 16.44 -10.85
N THR A 302 -13.75 15.83 -12.04
CA THR A 302 -14.29 14.48 -12.23
C THR A 302 -13.46 13.72 -13.24
N GLY A 303 -13.42 12.41 -13.07
CA GLY A 303 -12.70 11.50 -13.96
C GLY A 303 -13.39 10.15 -14.07
N TYR A 304 -13.24 9.53 -15.22
CA TYR A 304 -13.68 8.17 -15.50
C TYR A 304 -12.57 7.38 -16.19
N GLN A 305 -12.29 6.18 -15.69
CA GLN A 305 -11.35 5.23 -16.29
C GLN A 305 -12.07 3.95 -16.68
N HIS A 306 -11.83 3.50 -17.91
CA HIS A 306 -12.28 2.23 -18.45
C HIS A 306 -11.09 1.38 -18.82
N LEU A 307 -10.84 0.29 -18.07
CA LEU A 307 -9.71 -0.60 -18.26
C LEU A 307 -10.18 -2.02 -18.57
N ARG A 308 -9.62 -2.60 -19.63
CA ARG A 308 -9.83 -3.98 -20.06
C ARG A 308 -8.49 -4.62 -20.38
N ASP A 309 -8.17 -5.69 -19.68
CA ASP A 309 -6.90 -6.41 -19.82
C ASP A 309 -7.18 -7.91 -20.03
N TYR A 310 -6.94 -8.37 -21.23
CA TYR A 310 -7.13 -9.77 -21.62
C TYR A 310 -5.75 -10.37 -21.90
N ASP A 311 -5.33 -11.32 -21.06
CA ASP A 311 -4.03 -11.94 -21.14
C ASP A 311 -4.06 -13.42 -20.77
N SER A 312 -3.14 -14.19 -21.35
CA SER A 312 -2.81 -15.54 -20.92
C SER A 312 -1.63 -15.48 -19.95
N GLN A 313 -1.63 -16.32 -18.94
CA GLN A 313 -0.54 -16.45 -17.99
C GLN A 313 0.25 -17.75 -18.24
N PRO A 314 1.57 -17.82 -17.95
CA PRO A 314 2.32 -19.05 -18.10
C PRO A 314 1.70 -20.20 -17.28
N GLY A 315 1.53 -21.35 -17.93
CA GLY A 315 0.96 -22.54 -17.30
C GLY A 315 -0.56 -22.57 -17.17
N THR A 316 -1.28 -21.54 -17.69
CA THR A 316 -2.74 -21.53 -17.75
C THR A 316 -3.24 -22.10 -19.07
N ASP A 317 -4.53 -22.47 -19.14
CA ASP A 317 -5.15 -22.93 -20.37
C ASP A 317 -5.35 -21.75 -21.35
N PRO A 318 -4.75 -21.77 -22.56
CA PRO A 318 -4.88 -20.69 -23.52
C PRO A 318 -6.29 -20.49 -24.06
N ALA A 319 -7.18 -21.47 -23.94
CA ALA A 319 -8.60 -21.34 -24.33
C ALA A 319 -9.38 -20.40 -23.39
N PHE A 320 -8.84 -20.13 -22.19
CA PHE A 320 -9.47 -19.30 -21.19
C PHE A 320 -8.54 -18.15 -20.78
N PRO A 321 -8.33 -17.14 -21.64
CA PRO A 321 -7.54 -15.98 -21.25
C PRO A 321 -8.21 -15.23 -20.10
N ARG A 322 -7.41 -14.64 -19.22
CA ARG A 322 -7.92 -13.77 -18.17
C ARG A 322 -8.62 -12.55 -18.80
N THR A 323 -9.87 -12.34 -18.42
CA THR A 323 -10.68 -11.21 -18.88
C THR A 323 -10.85 -10.19 -17.76
N TYR A 324 -9.75 -9.56 -17.33
CA TYR A 324 -9.80 -8.53 -16.30
C TYR A 324 -10.50 -7.28 -16.80
N GLN A 325 -11.46 -6.80 -16.03
CA GLN A 325 -12.24 -5.60 -16.32
C GLN A 325 -12.26 -4.70 -15.10
N GLN A 326 -12.06 -3.41 -15.30
CA GLN A 326 -12.13 -2.41 -14.23
C GLN A 326 -12.70 -1.10 -14.76
N ASP A 327 -13.64 -0.53 -14.04
CA ASP A 327 -14.21 0.80 -14.27
C ASP A 327 -14.08 1.60 -12.98
N LYS A 328 -13.64 2.87 -13.08
CA LYS A 328 -13.45 3.77 -11.94
C LYS A 328 -14.09 5.12 -12.24
N ILE A 329 -14.79 5.66 -11.25
CA ILE A 329 -15.34 7.00 -11.28
C ILE A 329 -14.78 7.77 -10.10
N PHE A 330 -14.35 8.99 -10.34
CA PHE A 330 -13.88 9.90 -9.31
C PHE A 330 -14.55 11.26 -9.48
N ALA A 331 -14.96 11.89 -8.38
CA ALA A 331 -15.47 13.25 -8.34
C ALA A 331 -14.98 13.97 -7.08
N LYS A 332 -14.57 15.22 -7.22
CA LYS A 332 -14.13 16.09 -6.11
C LYS A 332 -14.74 17.48 -6.28
N LEU A 333 -15.34 17.99 -5.21
CA LEU A 333 -15.79 19.38 -5.07
C LEU A 333 -14.87 20.10 -4.09
N THR A 334 -14.51 21.32 -4.41
CA THR A 334 -13.76 22.20 -3.51
C THR A 334 -14.53 23.49 -3.38
N TRP A 335 -14.93 23.81 -2.16
CA TRP A 335 -15.77 24.97 -1.85
C TRP A 335 -15.06 25.89 -0.86
N ARG A 336 -14.81 27.13 -1.28
CA ARG A 336 -14.42 28.22 -0.39
C ARG A 336 -15.65 28.77 0.28
N ILE A 337 -15.87 28.39 1.53
CA ILE A 337 -17.03 28.80 2.32
C ILE A 337 -16.89 30.27 2.74
N ALA A 338 -15.69 30.63 3.22
CA ALA A 338 -15.30 31.97 3.66
C ALA A 338 -13.81 32.20 3.41
N PRO A 339 -13.30 33.43 3.52
CA PRO A 339 -11.87 33.68 3.55
C PRO A 339 -11.19 32.80 4.60
N GLY A 340 -10.17 32.05 4.18
CA GLY A 340 -9.46 31.11 5.07
C GLY A 340 -10.19 29.80 5.37
N MET A 341 -11.45 29.58 4.93
CA MET A 341 -12.23 28.37 5.18
C MET A 341 -12.58 27.67 3.89
N GLN A 342 -12.15 26.41 3.75
CA GLN A 342 -12.35 25.59 2.57
C GLN A 342 -12.88 24.20 2.94
N LEU A 343 -13.91 23.74 2.24
CA LEU A 343 -14.42 22.38 2.30
C LEU A 343 -14.09 21.66 0.99
N LEU A 344 -13.50 20.50 1.12
CA LEU A 344 -13.28 19.57 0.04
C LEU A 344 -14.17 18.34 0.28
N GLN A 345 -14.91 17.92 -0.73
CA GLN A 345 -15.70 16.70 -0.70
C GLN A 345 -15.32 15.84 -1.91
N SER A 346 -15.00 14.58 -1.71
CA SER A 346 -14.75 13.66 -2.81
C SER A 346 -15.55 12.37 -2.71
N PHE A 347 -15.68 11.76 -3.85
CA PHE A 347 -16.34 10.48 -4.06
C PHE A 347 -15.50 9.65 -5.04
N HIS A 348 -15.33 8.36 -4.73
CA HIS A 348 -14.69 7.37 -5.59
C HIS A 348 -15.54 6.10 -5.59
N ASP A 349 -15.82 5.59 -6.79
CA ASP A 349 -16.46 4.31 -7.04
C ASP A 349 -15.57 3.48 -7.97
N GLU A 350 -15.46 2.20 -7.70
CA GLU A 350 -14.62 1.27 -8.44
C GLU A 350 -15.32 -0.09 -8.54
N PHE A 351 -15.35 -0.64 -9.74
CA PHE A 351 -15.83 -1.98 -10.01
C PHE A 351 -14.79 -2.76 -10.80
N TRP A 352 -14.54 -4.01 -10.43
CA TRP A 352 -13.67 -4.89 -11.21
C TRP A 352 -14.09 -6.35 -11.17
N VAL A 353 -13.75 -7.06 -12.25
CA VAL A 353 -13.91 -8.50 -12.41
C VAL A 353 -12.54 -9.11 -12.69
N ASN A 354 -12.19 -10.14 -11.94
CA ASN A 354 -10.94 -10.88 -12.09
C ASN A 354 -11.22 -12.39 -12.01
N PRO A 355 -11.39 -13.09 -13.15
CA PRO A 355 -11.61 -14.52 -13.14
C PRO A 355 -10.33 -15.27 -12.73
N GLU A 356 -10.47 -16.34 -11.97
CA GLU A 356 -9.39 -17.29 -11.76
C GLU A 356 -9.15 -18.07 -13.06
N LEU A 357 -7.88 -18.25 -13.42
CA LEU A 357 -7.52 -18.92 -14.67
C LEU A 357 -7.44 -20.43 -14.48
N PRO A 358 -8.01 -21.22 -15.36
CA PRO A 358 -7.80 -22.66 -15.39
C PRO A 358 -6.32 -22.99 -15.61
N THR A 359 -5.88 -24.05 -14.96
CA THR A 359 -4.53 -24.60 -15.10
C THR A 359 -4.64 -26.10 -15.38
N ARG A 360 -3.53 -26.74 -15.72
CA ARG A 360 -3.49 -28.20 -15.86
C ARG A 360 -4.03 -28.94 -14.64
N VAL A 361 -3.78 -28.42 -13.44
CA VAL A 361 -4.19 -29.06 -12.19
C VAL A 361 -5.51 -28.52 -11.63
N LYS A 362 -6.02 -27.43 -12.18
CA LYS A 362 -7.28 -26.80 -11.75
C LYS A 362 -8.12 -26.44 -12.98
N PRO A 363 -8.98 -27.32 -13.49
CA PRO A 363 -9.80 -27.08 -14.67
C PRO A 363 -10.86 -26.00 -14.44
N PHE A 364 -11.48 -25.50 -15.51
CA PHE A 364 -12.40 -24.35 -15.46
C PHE A 364 -13.55 -24.53 -14.46
N GLU A 365 -14.12 -25.74 -14.35
CA GLU A 365 -15.21 -26.04 -13.41
C GLU A 365 -14.81 -25.89 -11.93
N ALA A 366 -13.50 -26.02 -11.61
CA ALA A 366 -12.96 -25.87 -10.27
C ALA A 366 -12.51 -24.43 -9.96
N THR A 367 -12.61 -23.49 -10.94
CA THR A 367 -12.19 -22.09 -10.75
C THR A 367 -13.32 -21.20 -10.26
N GLN A 368 -12.95 -20.01 -9.80
CA GLN A 368 -13.86 -18.97 -9.34
C GLN A 368 -13.77 -17.72 -10.20
N ARG A 369 -14.87 -16.98 -10.28
CA ARG A 369 -14.93 -15.65 -10.85
C ARG A 369 -15.13 -14.63 -9.74
N ARG A 370 -14.15 -13.79 -9.55
CA ARG A 370 -14.16 -12.75 -8.54
C ARG A 370 -14.77 -11.46 -9.08
N HIS A 371 -15.78 -10.97 -8.39
CA HIS A 371 -16.36 -9.65 -8.58
C HIS A 371 -16.04 -8.80 -7.35
N ALA A 372 -15.55 -7.59 -7.56
CA ALA A 372 -15.33 -6.69 -6.44
C ALA A 372 -15.72 -5.27 -6.80
N SER A 373 -16.11 -4.51 -5.82
CA SER A 373 -16.43 -3.10 -5.95
C SER A 373 -16.07 -2.30 -4.72
N VAL A 374 -15.83 -1.02 -4.93
CA VAL A 374 -15.77 0.02 -3.91
C VAL A 374 -16.99 0.92 -4.15
N PRO A 375 -18.20 0.52 -3.71
CA PRO A 375 -19.44 1.20 -4.11
C PRO A 375 -19.61 2.57 -3.48
N ALA A 376 -18.82 2.89 -2.44
CA ALA A 376 -18.87 4.18 -1.78
C ALA A 376 -17.59 4.41 -0.99
N MET A 377 -16.62 5.08 -1.60
CA MET A 377 -15.54 5.72 -0.88
C MET A 377 -15.76 7.23 -0.95
N THR A 378 -16.05 7.83 0.19
CA THR A 378 -16.31 9.26 0.29
C THR A 378 -15.54 9.87 1.44
N PHE A 379 -15.07 11.08 1.27
CA PHE A 379 -14.46 11.82 2.35
C PHE A 379 -14.71 13.32 2.21
N GLY A 380 -14.91 13.97 3.34
CA GLY A 380 -14.99 15.39 3.51
C GLY A 380 -13.78 15.92 4.28
N HIS A 381 -13.25 17.05 3.89
CA HIS A 381 -12.14 17.72 4.52
C HIS A 381 -12.43 19.22 4.64
N LEU A 382 -12.64 19.70 5.86
CA LEU A 382 -12.81 21.11 6.16
C LEU A 382 -11.48 21.65 6.71
N THR A 383 -10.94 22.66 6.08
CA THR A 383 -9.74 23.38 6.53
C THR A 383 -10.09 24.82 6.85
N HIS A 384 -9.60 25.32 7.99
CA HIS A 384 -9.76 26.71 8.37
C HIS A 384 -8.43 27.32 8.84
N THR A 385 -7.94 28.28 8.08
CA THR A 385 -6.78 29.11 8.41
C THR A 385 -7.27 30.30 9.25
N LEU A 386 -7.15 30.18 10.57
CA LEU A 386 -7.56 31.24 11.52
C LEU A 386 -6.62 32.45 11.46
N SER A 387 -5.32 32.18 11.23
CA SER A 387 -4.28 33.19 11.07
C SER A 387 -3.09 32.59 10.34
N SER A 388 -2.07 33.40 10.01
CA SER A 388 -0.80 32.91 9.48
C SER A 388 -0.12 31.87 10.40
N ASN A 389 -0.47 31.85 11.68
CA ASN A 389 0.13 30.96 12.67
C ASN A 389 -0.75 29.77 13.07
N THR A 390 -2.05 29.82 12.81
CA THR A 390 -2.99 28.80 13.31
C THR A 390 -3.89 28.28 12.20
N VAL A 391 -3.81 26.99 11.98
CA VAL A 391 -4.69 26.26 11.05
C VAL A 391 -5.30 25.08 11.81
N TRP A 392 -6.58 24.87 11.66
CA TRP A 392 -7.20 23.61 12.03
C TRP A 392 -7.93 23.00 10.84
N ASP A 393 -8.07 21.73 10.89
CA ASP A 393 -8.77 21.00 9.83
C ASP A 393 -9.48 19.75 10.35
N VAL A 394 -10.59 19.35 9.71
CA VAL A 394 -11.50 18.24 10.06
C VAL A 394 -11.71 17.35 8.87
N ARG A 395 -11.60 16.03 9.05
CA ARG A 395 -11.88 15.03 8.00
C ARG A 395 -12.79 13.93 8.50
N VAL A 396 -13.70 13.56 7.63
CA VAL A 396 -14.56 12.39 7.81
C VAL A 396 -14.46 11.57 6.54
N GLY A 397 -14.12 10.31 6.68
CA GLY A 397 -14.01 9.40 5.55
C GLY A 397 -14.72 8.08 5.81
N ARG A 398 -15.36 7.55 4.77
CA ARG A 398 -15.96 6.22 4.77
C ARG A 398 -15.51 5.46 3.52
N PHE A 399 -15.01 4.27 3.74
CA PHE A 399 -14.61 3.31 2.73
C PHE A 399 -15.49 2.06 2.86
N VAL A 400 -16.07 1.61 1.76
CA VAL A 400 -16.79 0.34 1.67
C VAL A 400 -16.20 -0.45 0.52
N PHE A 401 -15.90 -1.72 0.76
CA PHE A 401 -15.45 -2.66 -0.27
C PHE A 401 -16.28 -3.92 -0.19
N THR A 402 -16.71 -4.43 -1.32
CA THR A 402 -17.41 -5.72 -1.43
C THR A 402 -16.73 -6.60 -2.45
N ARG A 403 -16.66 -7.89 -2.15
CA ARG A 403 -16.13 -8.93 -3.05
C ARG A 403 -17.03 -10.15 -3.01
N LYS A 404 -17.26 -10.74 -4.15
CA LYS A 404 -17.95 -12.01 -4.31
C LYS A 404 -17.11 -12.95 -5.17
N ASP A 405 -16.84 -14.13 -4.66
CA ASP A 405 -16.11 -15.19 -5.34
C ASP A 405 -17.14 -16.28 -5.70
N ASP A 406 -17.64 -16.28 -6.93
CA ASP A 406 -18.62 -17.25 -7.41
C ASP A 406 -17.94 -18.37 -8.21
N PRO A 407 -18.47 -19.63 -8.21
CA PRO A 407 -18.00 -20.66 -9.13
C PRO A 407 -18.07 -20.15 -10.59
N SER A 408 -17.03 -20.35 -11.39
CA SER A 408 -16.97 -19.88 -12.78
C SER A 408 -18.11 -20.47 -13.66
N THR A 409 -18.56 -21.68 -13.33
CA THR A 409 -19.70 -22.35 -13.98
C THR A 409 -21.06 -22.02 -13.35
N GLY A 410 -21.09 -21.35 -12.21
CA GLY A 410 -22.30 -21.19 -11.39
C GLY A 410 -22.74 -22.46 -10.64
N ASN A 411 -21.98 -23.54 -10.73
CA ASN A 411 -22.32 -24.81 -10.06
C ASN A 411 -21.99 -24.78 -8.58
N VAL A 412 -23.00 -24.85 -7.72
CA VAL A 412 -22.90 -24.86 -6.26
C VAL A 412 -23.37 -26.18 -5.65
N THR A 413 -23.77 -27.16 -6.48
CA THR A 413 -24.36 -28.43 -6.04
C THR A 413 -23.42 -29.61 -6.16
N THR A 414 -22.43 -29.57 -7.06
CA THR A 414 -21.43 -30.63 -7.21
C THR A 414 -20.31 -30.44 -6.19
N PRO A 415 -19.90 -31.48 -5.45
CA PRO A 415 -18.74 -31.38 -4.56
C PRO A 415 -17.44 -31.09 -5.31
N GLY A 416 -16.60 -30.25 -4.73
CA GLY A 416 -15.22 -30.09 -5.18
C GLY A 416 -14.37 -31.27 -4.74
N ARG A 417 -13.37 -31.65 -5.55
CA ARG A 417 -12.39 -32.69 -5.25
C ARG A 417 -10.97 -32.16 -5.37
N PHE A 418 -10.06 -32.72 -4.60
CA PHE A 418 -8.63 -32.39 -4.65
C PHE A 418 -7.81 -33.66 -4.44
N ASP A 419 -6.99 -34.04 -5.40
CA ASP A 419 -6.05 -35.15 -5.23
C ASP A 419 -4.75 -34.64 -4.60
N ARG A 420 -4.46 -35.08 -3.39
CA ARG A 420 -3.31 -34.63 -2.59
C ARG A 420 -1.95 -35.07 -3.15
N THR A 421 -1.92 -36.14 -3.94
CA THR A 421 -0.69 -36.68 -4.53
C THR A 421 -0.33 -35.93 -5.81
N THR A 422 -1.31 -35.73 -6.68
CA THR A 422 -1.10 -35.09 -7.99
C THR A 422 -1.29 -33.58 -7.96
N GLY A 423 -1.98 -33.04 -6.92
CA GLY A 423 -2.37 -31.63 -6.82
C GLY A 423 -3.53 -31.26 -7.75
N VAL A 424 -4.22 -32.24 -8.33
CA VAL A 424 -5.32 -32.01 -9.30
C VAL A 424 -6.63 -31.71 -8.58
N PHE A 425 -7.31 -30.65 -9.02
CA PHE A 425 -8.68 -30.30 -8.64
C PHE A 425 -9.67 -30.83 -9.67
N SER A 426 -10.89 -31.12 -9.27
CA SER A 426 -12.00 -31.45 -10.15
C SER A 426 -13.34 -31.12 -9.48
N GLY A 427 -14.44 -31.12 -10.28
CA GLY A 427 -15.75 -30.72 -9.78
C GLY A 427 -15.84 -29.20 -9.53
N ALA A 428 -16.67 -28.79 -8.58
CA ALA A 428 -16.83 -27.38 -8.25
C ALA A 428 -15.62 -26.84 -7.45
N PRO A 429 -15.48 -25.49 -7.29
CA PRO A 429 -14.49 -24.91 -6.39
C PRO A 429 -14.59 -25.46 -4.97
N GLN A 430 -13.47 -25.50 -4.25
CA GLN A 430 -13.43 -26.02 -2.87
C GLN A 430 -14.33 -25.22 -1.91
N THR A 431 -14.48 -23.92 -2.15
CA THR A 431 -15.34 -23.00 -1.41
C THR A 431 -15.76 -21.86 -2.33
N PHE A 432 -16.82 -21.15 -1.97
CA PHE A 432 -17.21 -19.87 -2.56
C PHE A 432 -17.78 -18.96 -1.46
N GLY A 433 -18.04 -17.68 -1.77
CA GLY A 433 -18.59 -16.76 -0.78
C GLY A 433 -18.31 -15.30 -1.06
N GLY A 434 -18.38 -14.48 -0.04
CA GLY A 434 -18.23 -13.04 -0.15
C GLY A 434 -17.46 -12.38 0.98
N LEU A 435 -16.96 -11.19 0.73
CA LEU A 435 -16.24 -10.35 1.69
C LEU A 435 -16.79 -8.93 1.61
N THR A 436 -17.18 -8.38 2.76
CA THR A 436 -17.53 -6.97 2.90
C THR A 436 -16.63 -6.32 3.93
N LEU A 437 -16.06 -5.17 3.58
CA LEU A 437 -15.20 -4.36 4.43
C LEU A 437 -15.80 -2.97 4.55
N ILE A 438 -15.81 -2.44 5.77
CA ILE A 438 -16.23 -1.07 6.03
C ILE A 438 -15.19 -0.43 6.93
N ARG A 439 -14.73 0.77 6.57
CA ARG A 439 -13.86 1.59 7.41
C ARG A 439 -14.40 3.00 7.46
N THR A 440 -14.60 3.50 8.66
CA THR A 440 -15.00 4.89 8.90
C THR A 440 -13.94 5.54 9.76
N THR A 441 -13.42 6.67 9.31
CA THR A 441 -12.38 7.43 10.00
C THR A 441 -12.85 8.85 10.17
N THR A 442 -12.74 9.35 11.39
CA THR A 442 -12.94 10.74 11.72
C THR A 442 -11.70 11.24 12.45
N LYS A 443 -11.10 12.33 11.97
CA LYS A 443 -9.82 12.82 12.50
C LYS A 443 -9.78 14.33 12.51
N GLY A 444 -9.03 14.88 13.46
CA GLY A 444 -8.77 16.24 13.55
C GLY A 444 -7.47 16.73 14.08
N THR A 445 -6.98 17.87 13.51
CA THR A 445 -5.73 18.50 13.96
C THR A 445 -5.83 20.01 14.08
N ILE A 446 -5.02 20.51 14.98
CA ILE A 446 -4.65 21.91 15.07
C ILE A 446 -3.13 22.03 14.91
N ASN A 447 -2.72 22.95 14.06
CA ASN A 447 -1.33 23.36 13.90
C ASN A 447 -1.21 24.79 14.39
N HIS A 448 -0.27 25.03 15.31
CA HIS A 448 0.01 26.38 15.81
C HIS A 448 1.51 26.67 15.83
N TYR A 449 1.90 27.76 15.18
CA TYR A 449 3.28 28.22 15.14
C TYR A 449 3.47 29.35 16.15
N ARG A 450 4.46 29.20 17.03
CA ARG A 450 4.84 30.21 18.02
C ARG A 450 6.31 30.57 17.85
N PRO A 451 6.62 31.73 17.31
CA PRO A 451 8.01 32.17 17.17
C PRO A 451 8.60 32.63 18.50
N ALA A 452 9.91 32.41 18.68
CA ALA A 452 10.73 32.93 19.77
C ALA A 452 10.22 32.62 21.20
N LEU A 453 9.54 31.52 21.40
CA LEU A 453 9.18 31.04 22.74
C LEU A 453 10.41 30.34 23.35
N LEU A 454 10.86 30.78 24.52
CA LEU A 454 12.05 30.26 25.20
C LEU A 454 13.31 30.22 24.29
N GLY A 455 13.45 31.17 23.38
CA GLY A 455 14.60 31.27 22.49
C GLY A 455 14.54 30.36 21.25
N ALA A 456 13.44 29.62 21.03
CA ALA A 456 13.22 28.74 19.91
C ALA A 456 11.89 29.03 19.21
N ASP A 457 11.80 28.65 17.95
CA ASP A 457 10.53 28.64 17.23
C ASP A 457 9.85 27.27 17.44
N HIS A 458 8.60 27.29 17.83
CA HIS A 458 7.79 26.11 18.11
C HIS A 458 6.70 25.94 17.04
N GLN A 459 6.56 24.73 16.54
CA GLN A 459 5.42 24.35 15.69
C GLN A 459 4.68 23.20 16.35
N TRP A 460 3.68 23.54 17.13
CA TRP A 460 2.83 22.58 17.81
C TRP A 460 1.82 21.98 16.84
N ARG A 461 1.65 20.67 16.96
CA ARG A 461 0.62 19.94 16.26
C ARG A 461 -0.03 18.96 17.23
N ALA A 462 -1.33 19.05 17.39
CA ALA A 462 -2.10 18.16 18.22
C ALA A 462 -3.38 17.73 17.53
N GLY A 463 -3.91 16.57 17.89
CA GLY A 463 -5.13 16.09 17.29
C GLY A 463 -5.65 14.79 17.88
N GLY A 464 -6.83 14.40 17.40
CA GLY A 464 -7.49 13.16 17.75
C GLY A 464 -8.02 12.42 16.52
N GLN A 465 -8.28 11.13 16.67
CA GLN A 465 -8.82 10.27 15.63
C GLN A 465 -9.73 9.22 16.24
N ILE A 466 -10.88 9.00 15.64
CA ILE A 466 -11.75 7.84 15.89
C ILE A 466 -11.84 7.05 14.61
N GLU A 467 -11.61 5.76 14.70
CA GLU A 467 -11.62 4.85 13.56
C GLU A 467 -12.39 3.59 13.91
N LYS A 468 -13.34 3.21 13.04
CA LYS A 468 -14.07 1.96 13.12
C LYS A 468 -13.81 1.15 11.87
N GLY A 469 -13.37 -0.10 12.03
CA GLY A 469 -13.20 -1.06 10.94
C GLY A 469 -14.06 -2.30 11.16
N GLU A 470 -14.71 -2.74 10.10
CA GLU A 470 -15.63 -3.88 10.11
C GLU A 470 -15.29 -4.82 8.93
N HIS A 471 -15.47 -6.10 9.16
CA HIS A 471 -15.29 -7.10 8.13
C HIS A 471 -16.30 -8.23 8.31
N TYR A 472 -16.86 -8.69 7.20
CA TYR A 472 -17.82 -9.77 7.10
C TYR A 472 -17.34 -10.74 6.04
N LEU A 473 -17.23 -12.03 6.37
CA LEU A 473 -16.74 -13.07 5.48
C LEU A 473 -17.74 -14.23 5.47
N SER A 474 -18.34 -14.50 4.32
CA SER A 474 -19.11 -15.75 4.12
C SER A 474 -18.24 -16.80 3.46
N SER A 475 -18.36 -18.04 3.91
CA SER A 475 -17.68 -19.21 3.37
C SER A 475 -18.64 -20.38 3.24
N ILE A 476 -18.74 -20.94 2.03
CA ILE A 476 -19.69 -21.97 1.68
C ILE A 476 -18.94 -23.05 0.91
N ILE A 477 -19.10 -24.32 1.31
CA ILE A 477 -18.64 -25.48 0.55
C ILE A 477 -19.78 -25.90 -0.41
N PRO A 478 -19.57 -26.00 -1.73
CA PRO A 478 -20.58 -26.53 -2.64
C PRO A 478 -21.11 -27.87 -2.13
N SER A 479 -22.43 -28.05 -2.11
CA SER A 479 -23.12 -29.20 -1.53
C SER A 479 -22.80 -29.53 -0.04
N GLY A 480 -22.10 -28.67 0.68
CA GLY A 480 -21.70 -28.85 2.08
C GLY A 480 -20.54 -29.84 2.32
N VAL A 481 -19.98 -30.44 1.26
CA VAL A 481 -18.89 -31.42 1.35
C VAL A 481 -17.91 -31.26 0.19
N ARG A 482 -16.63 -31.45 0.45
CA ARG A 482 -15.58 -31.59 -0.55
C ARG A 482 -14.77 -32.86 -0.29
N PHE A 483 -14.23 -33.45 -1.32
CA PHE A 483 -13.45 -34.68 -1.22
C PHE A 483 -11.95 -34.44 -1.42
N VAL A 484 -11.19 -35.22 -0.69
CA VAL A 484 -9.74 -35.34 -0.88
C VAL A 484 -9.46 -36.76 -1.37
N ASP A 485 -8.77 -36.87 -2.49
CA ASP A 485 -8.31 -38.13 -3.04
C ASP A 485 -6.82 -38.32 -2.80
N ASN A 486 -6.34 -39.55 -2.88
CA ASN A 486 -4.92 -39.86 -2.80
C ASN A 486 -4.56 -40.78 -3.96
N SER A 487 -3.78 -40.32 -4.92
CA SER A 487 -3.44 -41.05 -6.15
C SER A 487 -4.68 -41.55 -6.92
N GLY A 488 -5.69 -40.71 -7.05
CA GLY A 488 -6.93 -41.00 -7.73
C GLY A 488 -7.95 -41.85 -6.94
N GLN A 489 -7.60 -42.29 -5.73
CA GLN A 489 -8.49 -43.09 -4.88
C GLN A 489 -9.13 -42.21 -3.79
N PRO A 490 -10.41 -42.49 -3.40
CA PRO A 490 -11.05 -41.81 -2.29
C PRO A 490 -10.22 -41.92 -1.01
N PHE A 491 -10.01 -40.78 -0.33
CA PHE A 491 -9.19 -40.74 0.89
C PHE A 491 -9.95 -40.10 2.06
N GLN A 492 -10.48 -38.87 1.88
CA GLN A 492 -11.18 -38.15 2.93
C GLN A 492 -12.31 -37.30 2.37
N ALA A 493 -13.33 -37.05 3.20
CA ALA A 493 -14.35 -36.03 2.99
C ALA A 493 -14.21 -34.92 4.03
N VAL A 494 -14.33 -33.69 3.61
CA VAL A 494 -14.32 -32.51 4.48
C VAL A 494 -15.65 -31.81 4.37
N SER A 495 -16.39 -31.72 5.46
CA SER A 495 -17.72 -31.09 5.52
C SER A 495 -17.76 -29.94 6.51
N SER A 496 -18.51 -28.90 6.17
CA SER A 496 -18.80 -27.76 7.03
C SER A 496 -20.08 -27.09 6.54
N ALA A 497 -20.93 -26.64 7.45
CA ALA A 497 -22.07 -25.80 7.12
C ALA A 497 -21.61 -24.42 6.64
N PRO A 498 -22.45 -23.70 5.88
CA PRO A 498 -22.17 -22.30 5.55
C PRO A 498 -21.93 -21.45 6.79
N SER A 499 -20.97 -20.54 6.72
CA SER A 499 -20.59 -19.67 7.82
C SER A 499 -20.56 -18.21 7.39
N LEU A 500 -21.05 -17.33 8.27
CA LEU A 500 -20.82 -15.90 8.21
C LEU A 500 -20.09 -15.48 9.47
N THR A 501 -18.90 -14.99 9.30
CA THR A 501 -18.02 -14.56 10.39
C THR A 501 -17.55 -13.13 10.17
N GLY A 502 -16.97 -12.52 11.18
CA GLY A 502 -16.48 -11.18 11.07
C GLY A 502 -15.83 -10.68 12.34
N GLY A 503 -15.36 -9.47 12.27
CA GLY A 503 -14.79 -8.75 13.40
C GLY A 503 -14.94 -7.26 13.23
N VAL A 504 -14.88 -6.55 14.34
CA VAL A 504 -14.96 -5.10 14.41
C VAL A 504 -13.82 -4.59 15.29
N PHE A 505 -13.25 -3.47 14.92
CA PHE A 505 -12.47 -2.69 15.86
C PHE A 505 -12.99 -1.26 15.97
N VAL A 506 -12.79 -0.66 17.12
CA VAL A 506 -12.90 0.79 17.34
C VAL A 506 -11.62 1.25 17.99
N THR A 507 -10.95 2.22 17.37
CA THR A 507 -9.74 2.85 17.89
C THR A 507 -10.00 4.34 18.12
N ALA A 508 -9.81 4.80 19.36
CA ALA A 508 -9.76 6.20 19.72
C ALA A 508 -8.30 6.59 19.98
N SER A 509 -7.85 7.66 19.35
CA SER A 509 -6.43 8.06 19.38
C SER A 509 -6.30 9.54 19.69
N GLY A 510 -5.22 9.89 20.42
CA GLY A 510 -4.78 11.25 20.60
C GLY A 510 -3.30 11.38 20.32
N PHE A 511 -2.87 12.50 19.76
CA PHE A 511 -1.45 12.78 19.54
C PHE A 511 -1.11 14.26 19.76
N ALA A 512 0.13 14.48 20.12
CA ALA A 512 0.73 15.81 20.20
C ALA A 512 2.18 15.76 19.76
N SER A 513 2.65 16.78 19.07
CA SER A 513 4.05 16.92 18.66
C SER A 513 4.46 18.39 18.64
N ASP A 514 5.75 18.63 18.80
CA ASP A 514 6.39 19.94 18.68
C ASP A 514 7.65 19.82 17.80
N ALA A 515 7.75 20.69 16.79
CA ALA A 515 8.98 20.90 16.04
C ALA A 515 9.65 22.18 16.56
N ILE A 516 10.68 21.99 17.40
CA ILE A 516 11.44 23.02 18.09
C ILE A 516 12.64 23.40 17.24
N THR A 517 12.64 24.60 16.67
CA THR A 517 13.74 25.11 15.82
C THR A 517 14.57 26.12 16.58
N LEU A 518 15.83 25.78 16.86
CA LEU A 518 16.82 26.59 17.53
C LEU A 518 17.64 27.38 16.49
N GLY A 519 17.35 28.64 16.38
CA GLY A 519 17.89 29.49 15.35
C GLY A 519 17.48 28.99 13.96
N ASN A 520 18.45 28.89 13.04
CA ASN A 520 18.24 28.26 11.73
C ASN A 520 19.09 27.00 11.54
N LEU A 521 19.64 26.46 12.62
CA LEU A 521 20.64 25.40 12.61
C LEU A 521 20.08 24.02 12.97
N LEU A 522 19.28 23.94 14.03
CA LEU A 522 18.84 22.70 14.64
C LEU A 522 17.33 22.66 14.78
N THR A 523 16.69 21.61 14.31
CA THR A 523 15.27 21.30 14.59
C THR A 523 15.17 19.98 15.34
N ILE A 524 14.48 19.98 16.47
CA ILE A 524 14.14 18.80 17.27
C ILE A 524 12.64 18.56 17.10
N ASN A 525 12.27 17.39 16.62
CA ASN A 525 10.90 16.93 16.50
C ASN A 525 10.59 15.96 17.63
N ALA A 526 9.69 16.33 18.53
CA ALA A 526 9.25 15.46 19.62
C ALA A 526 7.74 15.22 19.50
N GLY A 527 7.31 13.98 19.60
CA GLY A 527 5.91 13.63 19.48
C GLY A 527 5.53 12.41 20.29
N LEU A 528 4.27 12.37 20.70
CA LEU A 528 3.69 11.25 21.41
C LEU A 528 2.29 10.98 20.89
N ARG A 529 1.98 9.70 20.71
CA ARG A 529 0.63 9.23 20.35
C ARG A 529 0.18 8.19 21.35
N PHE A 530 -1.10 8.22 21.69
CA PHE A 530 -1.80 7.19 22.43
C PHE A 530 -2.94 6.62 21.61
N ASP A 531 -3.08 5.30 21.57
CA ASP A 531 -4.16 4.60 20.89
C ASP A 531 -4.87 3.68 21.91
N HIS A 532 -6.19 3.82 22.01
CA HIS A 532 -7.09 2.93 22.71
C HIS A 532 -7.90 2.15 21.68
N SER A 533 -7.60 0.87 21.49
CA SER A 533 -8.22 0.02 20.49
C SER A 533 -9.00 -1.12 21.13
N ARG A 534 -10.27 -1.28 20.77
CA ARG A 534 -11.09 -2.43 21.16
C ARG A 534 -11.33 -3.34 19.98
N ALA A 535 -10.99 -4.62 20.13
CA ALA A 535 -11.31 -5.70 19.21
C ALA A 535 -12.61 -6.36 19.65
N MET A 536 -13.56 -6.51 18.73
CA MET A 536 -14.92 -6.94 19.06
C MET A 536 -15.44 -7.98 18.07
N SER A 537 -16.30 -8.88 18.58
CA SER A 537 -17.17 -9.76 17.81
C SER A 537 -18.60 -9.24 17.91
N GLN A 538 -19.24 -8.96 16.77
CA GLN A 538 -20.58 -8.38 16.71
C GLN A 538 -21.66 -9.40 16.35
N ASP A 539 -22.92 -9.06 16.51
CA ASP A 539 -24.07 -9.86 16.07
C ASP A 539 -24.11 -9.93 14.54
N LEU A 540 -24.29 -11.12 13.97
CA LEU A 540 -24.42 -11.37 12.54
C LEU A 540 -25.66 -12.23 12.24
N ARG A 541 -26.18 -12.16 11.02
CA ARG A 541 -27.24 -13.04 10.55
C ARG A 541 -26.70 -14.45 10.32
N ALA A 542 -27.48 -15.46 10.67
CA ALA A 542 -27.16 -16.84 10.33
C ALA A 542 -27.35 -17.09 8.83
N LEU A 543 -26.58 -18.02 8.25
CA LEU A 543 -26.77 -18.47 6.89
C LEU A 543 -27.61 -19.75 6.85
N ASP A 544 -28.46 -19.88 5.82
CA ASP A 544 -29.14 -21.12 5.48
C ASP A 544 -28.17 -22.12 4.78
N PRO A 545 -28.56 -23.39 4.55
CA PRO A 545 -27.72 -24.37 3.85
C PRO A 545 -27.28 -23.95 2.45
N GLN A 546 -27.96 -22.98 1.83
CA GLN A 546 -27.61 -22.41 0.51
C GLN A 546 -26.72 -21.16 0.62
N GLY A 547 -26.34 -20.77 1.85
CA GLY A 547 -25.48 -19.62 2.12
C GLY A 547 -26.19 -18.25 2.05
N ARG A 548 -27.51 -18.21 2.14
CA ARG A 548 -28.30 -16.97 2.16
C ARG A 548 -28.52 -16.56 3.61
N GLU A 549 -28.49 -15.25 3.85
CA GLU A 549 -28.81 -14.70 5.18
C GLU A 549 -30.26 -14.99 5.58
N THR A 550 -30.45 -15.39 6.83
CA THR A 550 -31.75 -15.65 7.46
C THR A 550 -32.11 -14.50 8.43
N GLU A 551 -33.31 -14.54 8.98
CA GLU A 551 -33.72 -13.60 10.05
C GLU A 551 -33.07 -13.95 11.41
N ASN A 552 -32.49 -15.14 11.57
CA ASN A 552 -31.87 -15.57 12.81
C ASN A 552 -30.56 -14.82 13.06
N ILE A 553 -30.38 -14.34 14.27
CA ILE A 553 -29.18 -13.61 14.69
C ILE A 553 -28.26 -14.52 15.49
N VAL A 554 -27.03 -14.64 15.04
CA VAL A 554 -25.92 -15.22 15.80
C VAL A 554 -25.31 -14.13 16.65
N ARG A 555 -25.46 -14.22 17.96
CA ARG A 555 -24.92 -13.23 18.90
C ARG A 555 -23.38 -13.27 18.87
N GLY A 556 -22.76 -12.11 18.76
CA GLY A 556 -21.32 -11.95 18.92
C GLY A 556 -20.86 -12.05 20.38
N LEU A 557 -19.57 -12.12 20.59
CA LEU A 557 -18.96 -12.22 21.93
C LEU A 557 -18.69 -10.85 22.58
N GLY A 558 -19.04 -9.75 21.92
CA GLY A 558 -18.71 -8.42 22.41
C GLY A 558 -17.21 -8.10 22.31
N THR A 559 -16.65 -7.43 23.32
CA THR A 559 -15.21 -7.09 23.35
C THR A 559 -14.37 -8.33 23.63
N LEU A 560 -13.43 -8.61 22.75
CA LEU A 560 -12.52 -9.75 22.83
C LEU A 560 -11.22 -9.36 23.57
N TYR A 561 -10.62 -8.25 23.22
CA TYR A 561 -9.46 -7.66 23.92
C TYR A 561 -9.39 -6.14 23.69
N THR A 562 -8.56 -5.50 24.47
CA THR A 562 -8.32 -4.05 24.39
C THR A 562 -6.83 -3.75 24.44
N TRP A 563 -6.37 -2.90 23.52
CA TRP A 563 -5.00 -2.41 23.54
C TRP A 563 -4.95 -0.94 23.94
N ASN A 564 -4.00 -0.61 24.83
CA ASN A 564 -3.65 0.73 25.21
C ASN A 564 -2.16 0.92 24.91
N VAL A 565 -1.83 1.65 23.85
CA VAL A 565 -0.45 1.72 23.37
C VAL A 565 0.05 3.14 23.23
N TRP A 566 1.29 3.34 23.65
CA TRP A 566 2.01 4.59 23.51
C TRP A 566 3.06 4.49 22.41
N SER A 567 3.10 5.50 21.57
CA SER A 567 3.95 5.55 20.38
C SER A 567 4.79 6.83 20.37
N PRO A 568 5.94 6.87 21.11
CA PRO A 568 6.85 8.02 21.08
C PRO A 568 7.53 8.16 19.71
N ARG A 569 7.81 9.41 19.35
CA ARG A 569 8.55 9.81 18.14
C ARG A 569 9.56 10.88 18.54
N LEU A 570 10.80 10.72 18.10
CA LEU A 570 11.87 11.70 18.29
C LEU A 570 12.64 11.84 16.99
N GLY A 571 12.91 13.06 16.58
CA GLY A 571 13.69 13.35 15.39
C GLY A 571 14.58 14.56 15.58
N VAL A 572 15.70 14.56 14.90
CA VAL A 572 16.66 15.66 14.88
C VAL A 572 17.04 15.94 13.43
N ALA A 573 17.03 17.21 13.05
CA ALA A 573 17.58 17.68 11.78
C ALA A 573 18.50 18.87 12.06
N THR A 574 19.75 18.80 11.62
CA THR A 574 20.73 19.88 11.83
C THR A 574 21.52 20.18 10.56
N LYS A 575 21.74 21.45 10.31
CA LYS A 575 22.59 21.91 9.21
C LYS A 575 24.06 21.76 9.61
N LEU A 576 24.82 20.99 8.82
CA LEU A 576 26.25 20.76 9.04
C LEU A 576 27.13 21.82 8.37
N THR A 577 26.58 22.57 7.43
CA THR A 577 27.28 23.64 6.69
C THR A 577 26.53 24.96 6.81
N ALA A 578 27.23 26.06 6.82
CA ALA A 578 26.68 27.41 6.96
C ALA A 578 25.70 27.77 5.81
N ASP A 579 25.93 27.24 4.62
CA ASP A 579 25.06 27.43 3.44
C ASP A 579 23.76 26.57 3.52
N GLY A 580 23.62 25.74 4.54
CA GLY A 580 22.44 24.88 4.74
C GLY A 580 22.30 23.75 3.72
N ARG A 581 23.31 23.48 2.89
CA ARG A 581 23.26 22.46 1.84
C ARG A 581 23.61 21.05 2.31
N THR A 582 24.13 20.91 3.53
CA THR A 582 24.39 19.60 4.14
C THR A 582 23.60 19.51 5.41
N MET A 583 22.77 18.49 5.55
CA MET A 583 21.95 18.24 6.72
C MET A 583 22.19 16.83 7.28
N LEU A 584 22.33 16.73 8.57
CA LEU A 584 22.27 15.48 9.32
C LEU A 584 20.84 15.31 9.83
N ARG A 585 20.31 14.09 9.69
CA ARG A 585 19.01 13.69 10.22
C ARG A 585 19.16 12.44 11.05
N ALA A 586 18.45 12.38 12.14
CA ALA A 586 18.31 11.17 12.93
C ALA A 586 16.87 11.05 13.43
N SER A 587 16.35 9.84 13.50
CA SER A 587 15.03 9.61 14.07
C SER A 587 14.94 8.31 14.86
N TYR A 588 14.08 8.33 15.86
CA TYR A 588 13.58 7.18 16.59
C TYR A 588 12.05 7.20 16.60
N GLY A 589 11.43 6.06 16.38
CA GLY A 589 9.99 5.94 16.50
C GLY A 589 9.55 4.54 16.92
N ARG A 590 8.60 4.47 17.83
CA ARG A 590 7.87 3.23 18.13
C ARG A 590 6.57 3.22 17.39
N PHE A 591 6.34 2.18 16.62
CA PHE A 591 5.15 1.97 15.81
C PHE A 591 4.41 0.72 16.28
N ASN A 592 3.10 0.85 16.50
CA ASN A 592 2.24 -0.24 16.93
C ASN A 592 1.23 -0.56 15.82
N GLN A 593 1.01 -1.86 15.58
CA GLN A 593 0.01 -2.33 14.63
C GLN A 593 -1.39 -2.11 15.18
N GLY A 594 -2.33 -1.70 14.34
CA GLY A 594 -3.74 -1.69 14.68
C GLY A 594 -4.36 -3.09 14.69
N VAL A 595 -5.53 -3.21 15.28
CA VAL A 595 -6.31 -4.45 15.25
C VAL A 595 -6.63 -4.82 13.82
N LEU A 596 -6.35 -6.08 13.43
CA LEU A 596 -6.78 -6.68 12.17
C LEU A 596 -8.02 -7.54 12.42
N THR A 597 -9.16 -7.14 11.88
CA THR A 597 -10.44 -7.82 12.13
C THR A 597 -10.49 -9.25 11.59
N GLY A 598 -9.63 -9.59 10.62
CA GLY A 598 -9.49 -10.95 10.11
C GLY A 598 -8.97 -11.95 11.14
N GLU A 599 -8.17 -11.48 12.11
CA GLU A 599 -7.70 -12.31 13.25
C GLU A 599 -8.83 -12.64 14.21
N LEU A 600 -9.92 -11.87 14.21
CA LEU A 600 -11.08 -12.04 15.08
C LEU A 600 -12.14 -12.99 14.52
N SER A 601 -12.20 -13.14 13.19
CA SER A 601 -13.20 -13.95 12.48
C SER A 601 -13.33 -15.39 13.02
N PRO A 602 -12.25 -16.11 13.32
CA PRO A 602 -12.35 -17.48 13.80
C PRO A 602 -13.07 -17.62 15.14
N PHE A 603 -13.08 -16.54 15.95
CA PHE A 603 -13.74 -16.54 17.26
C PHE A 603 -15.23 -16.17 17.19
N HIS A 604 -15.71 -15.75 16.01
CA HIS A 604 -17.12 -15.40 15.86
C HIS A 604 -18.00 -16.66 16.00
N PRO A 605 -19.08 -16.64 16.84
CA PRO A 605 -19.94 -17.82 17.06
C PRO A 605 -20.64 -18.35 15.79
N GLY A 606 -20.65 -17.57 14.69
CA GLY A 606 -21.09 -17.99 13.36
C GLY A 606 -20.07 -18.86 12.60
N ALA A 607 -18.87 -19.04 13.14
CA ALA A 607 -17.90 -20.01 12.61
C ALA A 607 -18.41 -21.43 12.86
N THR A 608 -18.46 -22.24 11.81
CA THR A 608 -19.03 -23.58 11.86
C THR A 608 -17.94 -24.64 11.99
N PRO A 609 -18.22 -25.77 12.71
CA PRO A 609 -17.28 -26.87 12.78
C PRO A 609 -16.94 -27.44 11.42
N THR A 610 -15.70 -27.87 11.25
CA THR A 610 -15.23 -28.61 10.08
C THR A 610 -14.91 -30.03 10.49
N THR A 611 -15.58 -31.00 9.85
CA THR A 611 -15.38 -32.41 10.08
C THR A 611 -14.61 -33.01 8.90
N THR A 612 -13.57 -33.76 9.21
CA THR A 612 -12.83 -34.58 8.24
C THR A 612 -13.10 -36.06 8.56
N ALA A 613 -13.63 -36.76 7.59
CA ALA A 613 -13.89 -38.20 7.70
C ALA A 613 -13.05 -38.98 6.68
N GLY A 614 -12.45 -40.08 7.12
CA GLY A 614 -11.70 -41.00 6.26
C GLY A 614 -12.63 -41.90 5.46
N PHE A 615 -12.21 -42.30 4.28
CA PHE A 615 -12.88 -43.27 3.44
C PHE A 615 -12.71 -44.67 4.03
N ASP A 616 -13.81 -45.40 4.11
CA ASP A 616 -13.84 -46.81 4.56
C ASP A 616 -14.13 -47.72 3.36
N PRO A 617 -13.14 -48.48 2.88
CA PRO A 617 -13.34 -49.36 1.73
C PRO A 617 -14.39 -50.45 1.98
N ALA A 618 -14.62 -50.83 3.23
CA ALA A 618 -15.58 -51.89 3.57
C ALA A 618 -17.04 -51.42 3.40
N THR A 619 -17.29 -50.14 3.72
CA THR A 619 -18.64 -49.55 3.57
C THR A 619 -18.80 -48.73 2.29
N GLY A 620 -17.74 -48.46 1.59
CA GLY A 620 -17.73 -47.55 0.42
C GLY A 620 -18.05 -46.08 0.78
N GLY A 621 -18.02 -45.74 2.06
CA GLY A 621 -18.39 -44.41 2.58
C GLY A 621 -17.30 -43.72 3.38
N TYR A 622 -17.55 -42.44 3.77
CA TYR A 622 -16.65 -41.68 4.63
C TYR A 622 -17.17 -41.68 6.06
N THR A 623 -16.87 -42.76 6.79
CA THR A 623 -17.45 -43.04 8.09
C THR A 623 -16.48 -42.88 9.27
N SER A 624 -15.18 -42.92 9.01
CA SER A 624 -14.14 -42.81 10.04
C SER A 624 -13.80 -41.35 10.34
N ILE A 625 -14.27 -40.82 11.47
CA ILE A 625 -13.95 -39.43 11.87
C ILE A 625 -12.45 -39.31 12.16
N VAL A 626 -11.73 -38.59 11.32
CA VAL A 626 -10.30 -38.32 11.45
C VAL A 626 -10.08 -37.09 12.34
N SER A 627 -10.84 -36.02 12.12
CA SER A 627 -10.76 -34.83 12.94
C SER A 627 -12.04 -34.01 12.91
N VAL A 628 -12.30 -33.32 14.01
CA VAL A 628 -13.32 -32.27 14.10
C VAL A 628 -12.63 -31.04 14.67
N VAL A 629 -12.63 -29.96 13.89
CA VAL A 629 -12.18 -28.65 14.37
C VAL A 629 -13.43 -27.81 14.60
N ASP A 630 -13.80 -27.66 15.87
CA ASP A 630 -14.87 -26.78 16.30
C ASP A 630 -14.25 -25.48 16.82
N PRO A 631 -14.45 -24.33 16.14
CA PRO A 631 -13.89 -23.06 16.57
C PRO A 631 -14.22 -22.72 18.04
N LYS A 632 -15.43 -23.05 18.50
CA LYS A 632 -15.85 -22.77 19.88
C LYS A 632 -15.09 -23.61 20.92
N ARG A 633 -14.62 -24.78 20.54
CA ARG A 633 -13.92 -25.74 21.44
C ARG A 633 -12.41 -25.62 21.27
N ASN A 634 -11.93 -25.52 20.05
CA ASN A 634 -10.52 -25.68 19.72
C ASN A 634 -9.76 -24.36 19.64
N LEU A 635 -10.45 -23.22 19.45
CA LEU A 635 -9.79 -21.91 19.34
C LEU A 635 -9.96 -21.12 20.65
N GLN A 636 -8.87 -20.54 21.10
CA GLN A 636 -8.81 -19.68 22.27
C GLN A 636 -8.10 -18.38 21.94
N LEU A 637 -8.51 -17.31 22.58
CA LEU A 637 -7.88 -16.01 22.48
C LEU A 637 -7.25 -15.65 23.81
N ASP A 638 -5.99 -15.25 23.78
CA ASP A 638 -5.30 -14.70 24.94
C ASP A 638 -5.79 -13.27 25.19
N PRO A 639 -6.49 -13.01 26.30
CA PRO A 639 -6.99 -11.66 26.61
C PRO A 639 -5.86 -10.67 26.89
N GLU A 640 -4.64 -11.14 27.21
CA GLU A 640 -3.45 -10.34 27.43
C GLU A 640 -2.61 -10.13 26.16
N THR A 641 -3.13 -10.51 24.99
CA THR A 641 -2.49 -10.29 23.70
C THR A 641 -2.09 -8.81 23.55
N ARG A 642 -0.83 -8.58 23.19
CA ARG A 642 -0.25 -7.26 23.02
C ARG A 642 -0.21 -6.87 21.55
N SER A 643 -0.37 -5.57 21.27
CA SER A 643 -0.19 -5.05 19.91
C SER A 643 1.23 -5.33 19.41
N PRO A 644 1.39 -5.90 18.22
CA PRO A 644 2.69 -5.97 17.54
C PRO A 644 3.32 -4.59 17.44
N ARG A 645 4.63 -4.51 17.69
CA ARG A 645 5.34 -3.24 17.66
C ARG A 645 6.67 -3.34 16.94
N THR A 646 7.08 -2.22 16.35
CA THR A 646 8.40 -2.05 15.74
C THR A 646 9.03 -0.77 16.29
N ASP A 647 10.23 -0.90 16.85
CA ASP A 647 11.11 0.22 17.17
C ASP A 647 12.01 0.47 15.96
N GLU A 648 11.95 1.69 15.43
CA GLU A 648 12.64 2.13 14.23
C GLU A 648 13.66 3.22 14.56
N TYR A 649 14.87 3.08 14.02
CA TYR A 649 15.95 4.02 14.14
C TYR A 649 16.48 4.38 12.76
N SER A 650 16.78 5.65 12.55
CA SER A 650 17.47 6.06 11.33
C SER A 650 18.49 7.15 11.61
N ILE A 651 19.55 7.16 10.80
CA ILE A 651 20.52 8.25 10.73
C ILE A 651 20.94 8.43 9.27
N GLY A 652 21.04 9.68 8.83
CA GLY A 652 21.40 9.96 7.43
C GLY A 652 21.92 11.36 7.23
N VAL A 653 22.56 11.55 6.10
CA VAL A 653 23.07 12.84 5.63
C VAL A 653 22.51 13.13 4.26
N ASP A 654 21.93 14.29 4.10
CA ASP A 654 21.50 14.86 2.84
C ASP A 654 22.43 16.00 2.43
N ARG A 655 22.86 15.99 1.16
CA ARG A 655 23.69 17.06 0.61
C ARG A 655 23.19 17.52 -0.74
N GLU A 656 23.03 18.82 -0.90
CA GLU A 656 22.82 19.45 -2.19
C GLU A 656 24.17 19.78 -2.85
N VAL A 657 24.44 19.12 -3.99
CA VAL A 657 25.65 19.27 -4.78
C VAL A 657 25.35 20.20 -5.95
N GLY A 658 25.86 21.44 -5.89
CA GLY A 658 25.51 22.47 -6.85
C GLY A 658 24.04 22.92 -6.69
N ARG A 659 23.39 23.40 -7.76
CA ARG A 659 22.07 24.04 -7.68
C ARG A 659 20.88 23.09 -7.89
N ARG A 660 21.10 21.82 -8.34
CA ARG A 660 19.99 20.95 -8.79
C ARG A 660 20.24 19.46 -8.60
N LEU A 661 21.26 19.07 -7.88
CA LEU A 661 21.60 17.69 -7.56
C LEU A 661 21.57 17.52 -6.04
N ALA A 662 20.76 16.59 -5.55
CA ALA A 662 20.75 16.19 -4.16
C ALA A 662 21.21 14.74 -4.01
N VAL A 663 21.96 14.47 -2.98
CA VAL A 663 22.43 13.12 -2.59
C VAL A 663 22.03 12.88 -1.15
N ALA A 664 21.43 11.72 -0.86
CA ALA A 664 21.08 11.30 0.48
C ALA A 664 21.68 9.93 0.76
N ILE A 665 22.21 9.74 1.96
CA ILE A 665 22.68 8.45 2.46
C ILE A 665 22.06 8.26 3.83
N ALA A 666 21.37 7.14 4.06
CA ALA A 666 20.72 6.85 5.33
C ALA A 666 20.89 5.39 5.72
N TYR A 667 21.14 5.16 7.01
CA TYR A 667 21.06 3.85 7.63
C TYR A 667 19.76 3.74 8.41
N VAL A 668 19.07 2.60 8.24
CA VAL A 668 17.80 2.29 8.90
C VAL A 668 17.90 0.96 9.62
N HIS A 669 17.51 0.95 10.89
CA HIS A 669 17.37 -0.24 11.71
C HIS A 669 15.94 -0.37 12.23
N LYS A 670 15.36 -1.58 12.13
CA LYS A 670 14.05 -1.89 12.71
C LYS A 670 14.13 -3.15 13.56
N ALA A 671 13.53 -3.09 14.75
CA ALA A 671 13.39 -4.21 15.67
C ALA A 671 11.91 -4.42 15.99
N GLY A 672 11.30 -5.48 15.40
CA GLY A 672 9.91 -5.84 15.61
C GLY A 672 9.74 -6.92 16.68
N SER A 673 8.68 -6.82 17.46
CA SER A 673 8.35 -7.75 18.55
C SER A 673 6.85 -7.82 18.81
N HIS A 674 6.42 -8.74 19.67
CA HIS A 674 5.01 -8.99 20.03
C HIS A 674 4.12 -9.35 18.83
N PHE A 675 4.68 -9.96 17.79
CA PHE A 675 3.85 -10.45 16.69
C PHE A 675 2.85 -11.47 17.17
N ILE A 676 1.63 -11.41 16.62
CA ILE A 676 0.54 -12.33 16.95
C ILE A 676 0.72 -13.63 16.17
N GLY A 677 0.42 -14.74 16.80
CA GLY A 677 0.47 -16.04 16.18
C GLY A 677 -0.32 -17.08 16.99
N TRP A 678 -0.46 -18.26 16.41
CA TRP A 678 -1.14 -19.37 17.03
C TRP A 678 -0.16 -20.30 17.74
N THR A 679 -0.50 -20.78 18.93
CA THR A 679 0.24 -21.80 19.66
C THR A 679 -0.71 -22.93 20.07
N ASP A 680 -0.36 -24.19 19.80
CA ASP A 680 -1.13 -25.32 20.30
C ASP A 680 -0.81 -25.53 21.80
N VAL A 681 -1.79 -25.25 22.65
CA VAL A 681 -1.70 -25.41 24.11
C VAL A 681 -2.40 -26.66 24.63
N GLY A 682 -3.08 -27.40 23.77
CA GLY A 682 -3.78 -28.64 24.12
C GLY A 682 -3.07 -29.89 23.64
N GLY A 683 -2.23 -29.79 22.63
CA GLY A 683 -1.43 -30.87 22.10
C GLY A 683 -0.29 -31.26 23.06
N ARG A 684 -0.11 -32.52 23.31
CA ARG A 684 1.06 -33.10 23.96
C ARG A 684 1.89 -33.78 22.90
N TYR A 685 3.17 -33.47 22.84
CA TYR A 685 4.05 -33.93 21.77
C TYR A 685 5.20 -34.74 22.33
N ARG A 686 5.58 -35.78 21.60
CA ARG A 686 6.81 -36.54 21.82
C ARG A 686 7.70 -36.42 20.60
N GLU A 687 8.99 -36.42 20.81
CA GLU A 687 9.95 -36.45 19.71
C GLU A 687 10.07 -37.86 19.14
N GLU A 688 10.01 -37.96 17.84
CA GLU A 688 10.27 -39.18 17.08
C GLU A 688 11.20 -38.86 15.92
N THR A 689 11.97 -39.84 15.49
CA THR A 689 12.79 -39.70 14.31
C THR A 689 12.08 -40.32 13.11
N ARG A 690 11.93 -39.58 12.03
CA ARG A 690 11.40 -40.05 10.74
C ARG A 690 12.51 -40.14 9.73
N SER A 691 12.59 -41.24 8.99
CA SER A 691 13.47 -41.38 7.85
C SER A 691 12.88 -40.63 6.64
N LEU A 692 13.67 -39.81 6.01
CA LEU A 692 13.31 -39.13 4.75
C LEU A 692 13.61 -40.04 3.55
N PRO A 693 13.02 -39.79 2.37
CA PRO A 693 13.25 -40.60 1.17
C PRO A 693 14.70 -40.65 0.72
N ASP A 694 15.54 -39.66 1.10
CA ASP A 694 16.99 -39.64 0.79
C ASP A 694 17.85 -40.27 1.88
N GLY A 695 17.25 -40.96 2.86
CA GLY A 695 17.94 -41.67 3.94
C GLY A 695 18.33 -40.78 5.14
N ARG A 696 18.16 -39.46 5.08
CA ARG A 696 18.37 -38.58 6.24
C ARG A 696 17.34 -38.84 7.32
N SER A 697 17.75 -38.65 8.55
CA SER A 697 16.85 -38.69 9.71
C SER A 697 16.40 -37.30 10.09
N LEU A 698 15.09 -37.13 10.33
CA LEU A 698 14.49 -35.86 10.76
C LEU A 698 13.80 -36.04 12.10
N PRO A 699 14.18 -35.33 13.18
CA PRO A 699 13.43 -35.29 14.40
C PRO A 699 12.12 -34.54 14.16
N VAL A 700 11.01 -35.13 14.58
CA VAL A 700 9.65 -34.58 14.45
C VAL A 700 8.89 -34.70 15.76
N SER A 701 8.08 -33.68 16.02
CA SER A 701 7.14 -33.72 17.15
C SER A 701 5.86 -34.40 16.71
N VAL A 702 5.55 -35.53 17.32
CA VAL A 702 4.35 -36.33 17.06
C VAL A 702 3.37 -36.18 18.23
N ILE A 703 2.10 -35.90 17.91
CA ILE A 703 1.08 -35.76 18.96
C ILE A 703 0.91 -37.09 19.74
N ALA A 704 0.87 -37.00 21.07
CA ALA A 704 0.78 -38.13 21.98
C ALA A 704 -0.60 -38.27 22.59
N ASN A 705 -1.48 -37.29 22.48
CA ASN A 705 -2.88 -37.35 22.90
C ASN A 705 -3.81 -37.28 21.68
N ALA A 706 -5.12 -37.36 21.91
CA ALA A 706 -6.09 -37.31 20.83
C ALA A 706 -6.01 -35.93 20.08
N THR A 707 -6.08 -35.97 18.76
CA THR A 707 -6.06 -34.77 17.95
C THR A 707 -7.22 -33.80 18.24
N ALA A 708 -8.36 -34.35 18.70
CA ALA A 708 -9.51 -33.57 19.14
C ALA A 708 -9.24 -32.73 20.41
N ASP A 709 -8.18 -33.02 21.15
CA ASP A 709 -7.80 -32.29 22.36
C ASP A 709 -6.92 -31.07 22.06
N ARG A 710 -6.50 -30.89 20.82
CA ARG A 710 -5.73 -29.71 20.42
C ARG A 710 -6.51 -28.41 20.71
N ARG A 711 -5.80 -27.44 21.25
CA ARG A 711 -6.33 -26.12 21.59
C ARG A 711 -5.35 -25.10 21.07
N PHE A 712 -5.81 -24.25 20.18
CA PHE A 712 -4.98 -23.25 19.53
C PHE A 712 -5.24 -21.88 20.15
N LEU A 713 -4.24 -21.35 20.81
CA LEU A 713 -4.27 -20.05 21.47
C LEU A 713 -3.70 -18.99 20.53
N LEU A 714 -4.49 -17.99 20.19
CA LEU A 714 -4.01 -16.76 19.53
C LEU A 714 -3.39 -15.86 20.60
N THR A 715 -2.09 -15.64 20.51
CA THR A 715 -1.29 -14.90 21.50
C THR A 715 -0.10 -14.23 20.84
N ASN A 716 0.88 -13.76 21.62
CA ASN A 716 2.19 -13.29 21.15
C ASN A 716 3.26 -14.38 21.43
N PRO A 717 3.47 -15.35 20.54
CA PRO A 717 4.39 -16.45 20.79
C PRO A 717 5.83 -15.94 21.02
N ALA A 718 6.54 -16.59 21.95
CA ALA A 718 7.93 -16.23 22.23
C ALA A 718 8.82 -16.45 20.99
N GLY A 719 9.79 -15.57 20.79
CA GLY A 719 10.76 -15.68 19.70
C GLY A 719 10.30 -15.08 18.37
N TYR A 720 9.04 -14.68 18.22
CA TYR A 720 8.60 -13.95 17.03
C TYR A 720 9.24 -12.57 16.99
N SER A 721 9.91 -12.27 15.88
CA SER A 721 10.73 -11.07 15.76
C SER A 721 10.97 -10.67 14.30
N LEU A 722 11.21 -9.37 14.10
CA LEU A 722 11.76 -8.77 12.90
C LEU A 722 13.06 -8.08 13.27
N ASN A 723 14.11 -8.30 12.51
CA ASN A 723 15.33 -7.52 12.53
C ASN A 723 15.67 -7.08 11.10
N TYR A 724 15.66 -5.78 10.87
CA TYR A 724 16.01 -5.17 9.60
C TYR A 724 17.18 -4.22 9.78
N ASN A 725 18.12 -4.29 8.85
CA ASN A 725 19.22 -3.34 8.70
C ASN A 725 19.32 -2.97 7.22
N GLY A 726 19.38 -1.69 6.91
CA GLY A 726 19.47 -1.22 5.53
C GLY A 726 20.28 0.06 5.40
N LEU A 727 21.14 0.11 4.38
CA LEU A 727 21.81 1.32 3.92
C LEU A 727 21.16 1.74 2.60
N VAL A 728 20.67 2.96 2.56
CA VAL A 728 20.02 3.56 1.40
C VAL A 728 20.85 4.72 0.90
N THR A 729 21.15 4.73 -0.38
CA THR A 729 21.72 5.88 -1.08
C THR A 729 20.72 6.34 -2.13
N ALA A 730 20.40 7.61 -2.16
CA ALA A 730 19.50 8.21 -3.14
C ALA A 730 20.16 9.44 -3.80
N VAL A 731 19.91 9.61 -5.08
CA VAL A 731 20.37 10.75 -5.87
C VAL A 731 19.21 11.32 -6.65
N GLU A 732 19.00 12.61 -6.59
CA GLU A 732 17.97 13.31 -7.35
C GLU A 732 18.55 14.48 -8.12
N LYS A 733 18.40 14.48 -9.44
CA LYS A 733 18.71 15.57 -10.34
C LYS A 733 17.42 16.17 -10.87
N ARG A 734 17.14 17.39 -10.48
CA ARG A 734 15.98 18.16 -10.98
C ARG A 734 16.07 18.47 -12.46
N ARG A 735 14.88 18.62 -13.07
CA ARG A 735 14.81 19.04 -14.47
C ARG A 735 15.55 20.37 -14.69
N SER A 736 16.55 20.30 -15.52
CA SER A 736 17.30 21.45 -16.01
C SER A 736 18.04 21.08 -17.27
N ARG A 737 18.20 22.03 -18.16
CA ARG A 737 18.84 21.79 -19.47
C ARG A 737 18.20 20.63 -20.23
N GLY A 738 16.87 20.47 -20.08
CA GLY A 738 16.09 19.44 -20.77
C GLY A 738 16.17 18.03 -20.19
N TRP A 739 16.75 17.77 -18.98
CA TRP A 739 16.78 16.45 -18.40
C TRP A 739 16.60 16.42 -16.88
N GLN A 740 16.07 15.32 -16.39
CA GLN A 740 15.95 14.98 -14.97
C GLN A 740 16.26 13.52 -14.74
N ALA A 741 16.72 13.18 -13.54
CA ALA A 741 16.97 11.80 -13.15
C ALA A 741 16.83 11.64 -11.63
N SER A 742 16.39 10.46 -11.20
CA SER A 742 16.47 10.04 -9.81
C SER A 742 16.98 8.59 -9.77
N GLY A 743 17.75 8.28 -8.75
CA GLY A 743 18.27 6.93 -8.55
C GLY A 743 18.36 6.59 -7.08
N SER A 744 18.23 5.32 -6.74
CA SER A 744 18.45 4.82 -5.40
C SER A 744 19.06 3.43 -5.42
N TYR A 745 19.93 3.19 -4.44
CA TYR A 745 20.46 1.88 -4.14
C TYR A 745 20.21 1.56 -2.69
N THR A 746 19.63 0.39 -2.43
CA THR A 746 19.39 -0.11 -1.08
C THR A 746 20.12 -1.43 -0.90
N TRP A 747 21.02 -1.46 0.10
CA TRP A 747 21.60 -2.69 0.61
C TRP A 747 20.94 -3.01 1.93
N SER A 748 20.35 -4.23 2.07
CA SER A 748 19.56 -4.53 3.25
C SER A 748 19.54 -6.00 3.64
N ARG A 749 19.13 -6.24 4.88
CA ARG A 749 18.92 -7.57 5.44
C ARG A 749 17.68 -7.55 6.34
N ALA A 750 16.67 -8.36 5.98
CA ALA A 750 15.48 -8.62 6.80
C ALA A 750 15.51 -10.07 7.28
N SER A 751 15.47 -10.29 8.59
CA SER A 751 15.54 -11.62 9.21
C SER A 751 14.68 -11.70 10.47
N GLY A 752 14.35 -12.89 10.89
CA GLY A 752 13.55 -13.11 12.09
C GLY A 752 12.62 -14.31 11.98
N LEU A 753 11.61 -14.31 12.82
CA LEU A 753 10.47 -15.21 12.77
C LEU A 753 9.20 -14.37 12.83
N GLN A 754 8.70 -13.96 11.68
CA GLN A 754 7.47 -13.19 11.57
C GLN A 754 6.37 -14.09 11.02
N PRO A 755 5.21 -14.18 11.67
CA PRO A 755 4.16 -15.14 11.31
C PRO A 755 3.43 -14.81 10.03
N SER A 756 3.27 -13.54 9.72
CA SER A 756 2.52 -13.05 8.55
C SER A 756 3.37 -12.08 7.73
N GLY A 757 2.87 -11.68 6.60
CA GLY A 757 3.41 -10.49 5.93
C GLY A 757 4.26 -10.74 4.73
N GLY A 758 3.98 -11.72 3.93
CA GLY A 758 4.55 -11.80 2.62
C GLY A 758 4.33 -13.12 1.92
N ALA A 759 4.02 -13.02 0.62
CA ALA A 759 4.01 -14.21 -0.21
C ALA A 759 5.43 -14.80 -0.24
N THR A 760 5.58 -16.03 0.19
CA THR A 760 6.80 -16.79 -0.06
C THR A 760 6.91 -17.12 -1.55
N ALA A 761 8.12 -17.46 -1.99
CA ALA A 761 8.34 -17.93 -3.36
C ALA A 761 7.60 -19.26 -3.64
N ALA A 762 7.42 -20.08 -2.65
CA ALA A 762 6.62 -21.29 -2.69
C ALA A 762 5.18 -21.03 -2.22
N GLY A 763 4.20 -21.64 -2.86
CA GLY A 763 2.77 -21.50 -2.57
C GLY A 763 2.33 -21.56 -1.12
N PRO A 764 1.10 -21.97 -0.78
CA PRO A 764 0.54 -21.80 0.55
C PRO A 764 1.46 -22.36 1.63
N GLN A 765 1.72 -21.55 2.64
CA GLN A 765 2.59 -21.89 3.73
C GLN A 765 1.89 -22.74 4.74
N VAL A 766 2.64 -23.61 5.36
CA VAL A 766 2.42 -24.28 6.64
C VAL A 766 0.95 -24.67 6.92
N SER A 767 0.74 -25.91 7.32
CA SER A 767 -0.52 -26.47 7.77
C SER A 767 -1.46 -25.43 8.37
N THR A 768 -2.57 -25.21 7.71
CA THR A 768 -3.64 -24.37 8.23
C THR A 768 -4.55 -25.19 9.11
N ILE A 769 -4.87 -24.69 10.28
CA ILE A 769 -6.07 -25.12 10.98
C ILE A 769 -7.24 -24.71 10.08
N ALA A 770 -8.10 -25.67 9.73
CA ALA A 770 -9.30 -25.37 8.98
C ALA A 770 -10.10 -24.27 9.68
N GLY A 771 -10.45 -23.21 8.96
CA GLY A 771 -11.21 -22.07 9.51
C GLY A 771 -10.36 -20.92 10.06
N THR A 772 -9.04 -21.04 10.14
CA THR A 772 -8.20 -19.87 10.47
C THR A 772 -7.83 -19.09 9.21
N PRO A 773 -8.03 -17.77 9.18
CA PRO A 773 -7.85 -16.98 7.94
C PRO A 773 -6.39 -16.70 7.59
N PHE A 774 -5.47 -16.89 8.53
CA PHE A 774 -4.06 -16.56 8.35
C PHE A 774 -3.15 -17.74 8.61
N LEU A 775 -2.25 -17.96 7.67
CA LEU A 775 -1.18 -18.93 7.75
C LEU A 775 -0.12 -18.43 8.73
N THR A 776 -0.04 -19.03 9.92
CA THR A 776 0.94 -18.64 10.92
C THR A 776 1.80 -19.83 11.33
N PHE A 777 3.04 -19.55 11.70
CA PHE A 777 3.89 -20.53 12.36
C PHE A 777 3.35 -20.84 13.77
N GLY A 778 3.76 -21.96 14.35
CA GLY A 778 3.49 -22.31 15.75
C GLY A 778 2.20 -23.03 16.02
N GLN A 779 1.37 -23.30 15.01
CA GLN A 779 0.21 -24.19 15.16
C GLN A 779 0.59 -25.64 15.45
N ASP A 780 1.82 -26.00 15.14
CA ASP A 780 2.43 -27.29 15.43
C ASP A 780 3.92 -27.05 15.73
N PRO A 781 4.52 -27.73 16.72
CA PRO A 781 5.94 -27.53 17.05
C PRO A 781 6.89 -27.73 15.86
N ASN A 782 6.55 -28.63 14.93
CA ASN A 782 7.34 -28.87 13.72
C ASN A 782 7.45 -27.62 12.83
N ASN A 783 6.48 -26.71 12.89
CA ASN A 783 6.50 -25.48 12.09
C ASN A 783 7.60 -24.50 12.52
N LEU A 784 8.16 -24.66 13.71
CA LEU A 784 9.23 -23.80 14.22
C LEU A 784 10.64 -24.31 13.88
N THR A 785 10.74 -25.57 13.39
CA THR A 785 12.00 -26.14 12.95
C THR A 785 12.58 -25.34 11.79
N ASN A 786 13.80 -24.81 11.95
CA ASN A 786 14.48 -23.96 10.96
C ASN A 786 13.68 -22.75 10.44
N ALA A 787 12.58 -22.37 11.12
CA ALA A 787 11.67 -21.30 10.67
C ALA A 787 12.26 -19.89 10.88
N ARG A 788 13.25 -19.73 11.75
CA ARG A 788 13.98 -18.46 11.92
C ARG A 788 14.99 -18.29 10.79
N GLY A 789 14.95 -17.16 10.07
CA GLY A 789 15.83 -16.93 8.94
C GLY A 789 15.50 -15.65 8.20
N ARG A 790 15.77 -15.63 6.89
CA ARG A 790 15.41 -14.50 6.01
C ARG A 790 13.90 -14.39 5.83
N LEU A 791 13.39 -13.17 5.94
CA LEU A 791 11.96 -12.93 5.73
C LEU A 791 11.61 -12.97 4.23
N PRO A 792 10.35 -13.26 3.88
CA PRO A 792 9.93 -13.42 2.47
C PRO A 792 10.21 -12.24 1.56
N ASN A 793 10.25 -11.03 2.13
CA ASN A 793 10.48 -9.78 1.39
C ASN A 793 11.94 -9.33 1.43
N ASP A 794 12.86 -10.14 1.97
CA ASP A 794 14.29 -9.84 2.01
C ASP A 794 14.90 -9.82 0.61
N ARG A 795 15.33 -8.64 0.17
CA ARG A 795 16.05 -8.41 -1.08
C ARG A 795 17.31 -7.63 -0.77
N PRO A 796 18.47 -8.30 -0.66
CA PRO A 796 19.72 -7.67 -0.22
C PRO A 796 20.16 -6.47 -1.04
N HIS A 797 19.96 -6.52 -2.34
CA HIS A 797 20.33 -5.44 -3.24
C HIS A 797 19.15 -5.02 -4.09
N MET A 798 18.83 -3.74 -4.05
CA MET A 798 17.81 -3.10 -4.87
C MET A 798 18.38 -1.83 -5.49
N LEU A 799 18.44 -1.76 -6.82
CA LEU A 799 18.84 -0.58 -7.58
C LEU A 799 17.63 -0.06 -8.37
N ARG A 800 17.42 1.23 -8.36
CA ARG A 800 16.43 1.93 -9.18
C ARG A 800 17.05 3.16 -9.78
N VAL A 801 16.81 3.36 -11.07
CA VAL A 801 17.21 4.59 -11.78
C VAL A 801 16.09 4.96 -12.72
N MET A 802 15.59 6.17 -12.63
CA MET A 802 14.59 6.69 -13.54
C MET A 802 14.97 8.10 -14.01
N GLY A 803 14.55 8.46 -15.21
CA GLY A 803 14.84 9.78 -15.73
C GLY A 803 14.19 10.05 -17.06
N SER A 804 14.24 11.31 -17.47
CA SER A 804 13.78 11.75 -18.79
C SER A 804 14.69 12.83 -19.36
N VAL A 805 14.75 12.89 -20.68
CA VAL A 805 15.54 13.88 -21.44
C VAL A 805 14.77 14.35 -22.68
N ASP A 806 14.77 15.66 -22.88
CA ASP A 806 14.28 16.29 -24.11
C ASP A 806 15.38 16.18 -25.18
N VAL A 807 15.07 15.58 -26.32
CA VAL A 807 16.01 15.47 -27.43
C VAL A 807 16.01 16.81 -28.20
N PRO A 808 17.10 17.55 -28.19
CA PRO A 808 17.13 18.85 -28.81
C PRO A 808 16.72 18.82 -30.31
N ARG A 809 15.98 19.84 -30.76
CA ARG A 809 15.52 20.03 -32.16
C ARG A 809 14.51 18.99 -32.69
N THR A 810 14.27 17.87 -32.01
CA THR A 810 13.36 16.83 -32.51
C THR A 810 11.94 16.94 -31.94
N GLY A 811 11.80 17.61 -30.78
CA GLY A 811 10.56 17.63 -29.98
C GLY A 811 10.24 16.28 -29.32
N LEU A 812 11.17 15.33 -29.31
CA LEU A 812 11.00 14.04 -28.64
C LEU A 812 11.43 14.15 -27.17
N VAL A 813 10.73 13.41 -26.32
CA VAL A 813 11.11 13.17 -24.92
C VAL A 813 11.37 11.68 -24.76
N LEU A 814 12.55 11.34 -24.27
CA LEU A 814 12.91 9.97 -23.92
C LEU A 814 12.85 9.82 -22.40
N ALA A 815 12.30 8.71 -21.92
CA ALA A 815 12.32 8.39 -20.49
C ALA A 815 12.64 6.91 -20.28
N ALA A 816 13.28 6.61 -19.16
CA ALA A 816 13.62 5.26 -18.76
C ALA A 816 13.36 5.03 -17.28
N ASN A 817 13.05 3.78 -16.94
CA ASN A 817 12.94 3.28 -15.57
C ASN A 817 13.68 1.94 -15.50
N VAL A 818 14.78 1.91 -14.79
CA VAL A 818 15.63 0.75 -14.60
C VAL A 818 15.49 0.27 -13.17
N GLN A 819 15.17 -1.01 -12.98
CA GLN A 819 15.03 -1.63 -11.67
C GLN A 819 15.79 -2.94 -11.65
N HIS A 820 16.60 -3.14 -10.61
CA HIS A 820 17.28 -4.41 -10.33
C HIS A 820 17.00 -4.85 -8.91
N PHE A 821 16.63 -6.14 -8.75
CA PHE A 821 16.30 -6.73 -7.45
C PHE A 821 16.94 -8.12 -7.35
N ASN A 822 17.52 -8.45 -6.19
CA ASN A 822 17.78 -9.86 -5.90
C ASN A 822 16.48 -10.66 -5.83
N GLY A 823 16.56 -11.96 -6.14
CA GLY A 823 15.45 -12.88 -6.06
C GLY A 823 14.90 -13.05 -4.64
N LYS A 824 13.63 -13.48 -4.54
CA LYS A 824 12.98 -13.81 -3.26
C LYS A 824 13.68 -14.96 -2.56
N PRO A 825 13.80 -14.93 -1.22
CA PRO A 825 14.31 -16.05 -0.46
C PRO A 825 13.28 -17.18 -0.38
N TRP A 826 13.76 -18.42 -0.37
CA TRP A 826 12.98 -19.63 -0.11
C TRP A 826 13.89 -20.70 0.53
N ALA A 827 13.34 -21.83 0.97
CA ALA A 827 14.11 -22.91 1.57
C ALA A 827 13.44 -24.24 1.27
N ALA A 828 14.25 -25.33 1.22
CA ALA A 828 13.72 -26.67 1.04
C ALA A 828 12.95 -27.11 2.28
N THR A 829 11.82 -27.79 2.05
CA THR A 829 10.97 -28.38 3.08
C THR A 829 10.78 -29.90 2.83
N ALA A 830 10.30 -30.61 3.85
CA ALA A 830 9.70 -31.92 3.70
C ALA A 830 8.24 -31.86 4.13
N GLN A 831 7.39 -32.59 3.45
CA GLN A 831 6.01 -32.82 3.89
C GLN A 831 5.94 -34.20 4.54
N ILE A 832 5.65 -34.22 5.84
CA ILE A 832 5.65 -35.43 6.66
C ILE A 832 4.22 -35.71 7.14
N ALA A 833 3.72 -36.86 6.80
CA ALA A 833 2.43 -37.33 7.34
C ALA A 833 2.59 -37.75 8.78
N LEU A 834 1.88 -37.09 9.70
CA LEU A 834 1.87 -37.34 11.13
C LEU A 834 0.42 -37.54 11.60
N PRO A 835 0.19 -38.15 12.77
CA PRO A 835 -1.17 -38.32 13.31
C PRO A 835 -1.97 -37.03 13.45
N GLN A 836 -1.29 -35.90 13.71
CA GLN A 836 -1.90 -34.55 13.75
C GLN A 836 -2.10 -33.90 12.40
N GLY A 837 -1.93 -34.63 11.32
CA GLY A 837 -2.02 -34.15 9.94
C GLY A 837 -0.64 -33.90 9.30
N ASP A 838 -0.64 -33.65 8.00
CA ASP A 838 0.58 -33.40 7.24
C ASP A 838 1.29 -32.15 7.74
N GLN A 839 2.56 -32.31 8.08
CA GLN A 839 3.40 -31.21 8.54
C GLN A 839 4.46 -30.85 7.49
N ARG A 840 4.57 -29.57 7.19
CA ARG A 840 5.63 -29.01 6.34
C ARG A 840 6.75 -28.50 7.25
N ILE A 841 7.92 -29.09 7.13
CA ILE A 841 9.07 -28.86 8.00
C ILE A 841 10.23 -28.33 7.17
N PHE A 842 10.85 -27.24 7.55
CA PHE A 842 12.05 -26.73 6.88
C PHE A 842 13.23 -27.68 7.13
N LEU A 843 13.85 -28.16 6.06
CA LEU A 843 15.04 -29.00 6.09
C LEU A 843 16.33 -28.18 6.22
N GLU A 844 16.24 -26.90 5.98
CA GLU A 844 17.33 -25.93 6.04
C GLU A 844 16.81 -24.59 6.59
N PRO A 845 17.65 -23.67 7.09
CA PRO A 845 17.20 -22.39 7.61
C PRO A 845 16.34 -21.64 6.60
N ARG A 846 15.22 -21.06 7.06
CA ARG A 846 14.31 -20.29 6.19
C ARG A 846 15.05 -19.24 5.39
N GLY A 847 14.85 -19.22 4.07
CA GLY A 847 15.44 -18.28 3.15
C GLY A 847 16.91 -18.51 2.83
N SER A 848 17.43 -19.76 2.99
CA SER A 848 18.78 -20.14 2.60
C SER A 848 18.99 -20.15 1.08
N ARG A 849 17.90 -20.27 0.30
CA ARG A 849 17.92 -20.23 -1.17
C ARG A 849 17.30 -18.94 -1.67
N ARG A 850 17.56 -18.62 -2.95
CA ARG A 850 16.96 -17.47 -3.63
C ARG A 850 16.55 -17.85 -5.06
N LEU A 851 15.48 -17.20 -5.52
CA LEU A 851 15.13 -17.13 -6.94
C LEU A 851 16.15 -16.27 -7.69
N SER A 852 16.10 -16.28 -9.01
CA SER A 852 16.95 -15.44 -9.86
C SER A 852 16.73 -13.94 -9.58
N SER A 853 17.81 -13.17 -9.72
CA SER A 853 17.72 -11.71 -9.71
C SER A 853 16.99 -11.22 -10.97
N GLN A 854 16.29 -10.10 -10.84
CA GLN A 854 15.51 -9.48 -11.92
C GLN A 854 16.12 -8.14 -12.31
N THR A 855 16.20 -7.88 -13.62
CA THR A 855 16.58 -6.57 -14.17
C THR A 855 15.55 -6.11 -15.18
N LEU A 856 14.70 -5.19 -14.76
CA LEU A 856 13.64 -4.62 -15.58
C LEU A 856 14.06 -3.26 -16.11
N VAL A 857 14.00 -3.08 -17.42
CA VAL A 857 14.26 -1.81 -18.09
C VAL A 857 13.00 -1.43 -18.87
N ASP A 858 12.34 -0.37 -18.42
CA ASP A 858 11.20 0.21 -19.12
C ASP A 858 11.63 1.50 -19.81
N PHE A 859 11.16 1.71 -21.03
CA PHE A 859 11.57 2.82 -21.87
C PHE A 859 10.38 3.48 -22.53
N ARG A 860 10.36 4.81 -22.60
CA ARG A 860 9.34 5.63 -23.27
C ARG A 860 9.96 6.55 -24.30
N VAL A 861 9.33 6.62 -25.45
CA VAL A 861 9.49 7.70 -26.42
C VAL A 861 8.16 8.45 -26.49
N SER A 862 8.18 9.76 -26.27
CA SER A 862 6.99 10.56 -26.44
C SER A 862 7.26 11.82 -27.27
N ARG A 863 6.21 12.32 -27.92
CA ARG A 863 6.25 13.57 -28.69
C ARG A 863 5.05 14.43 -28.35
N PRO A 864 5.22 15.47 -27.55
CA PRO A 864 4.20 16.48 -27.33
C PRO A 864 4.08 17.37 -28.59
N ILE A 865 2.87 17.56 -29.08
CA ILE A 865 2.53 18.34 -30.27
C ILE A 865 1.56 19.44 -29.82
N ALA A 866 1.94 20.70 -29.98
CA ALA A 866 1.03 21.81 -29.75
C ALA A 866 0.13 21.99 -30.98
N LEU A 867 -1.19 22.01 -30.76
CA LEU A 867 -2.20 22.18 -31.80
C LEU A 867 -2.75 23.62 -31.89
N GLY A 868 -2.22 24.52 -31.06
CA GLY A 868 -2.63 25.92 -30.97
C GLY A 868 -3.32 26.23 -29.64
N GLY A 869 -3.20 27.51 -29.19
CA GLY A 869 -3.66 27.92 -27.86
C GLY A 869 -3.04 27.08 -26.75
N SER A 870 -3.89 26.56 -25.87
CA SER A 870 -3.50 25.67 -24.77
C SER A 870 -3.66 24.17 -25.09
N THR A 871 -4.02 23.82 -26.31
CA THR A 871 -4.27 22.44 -26.73
C THR A 871 -2.97 21.72 -27.05
N ARG A 872 -2.77 20.53 -26.47
CA ARG A 872 -1.63 19.65 -26.71
C ARG A 872 -2.07 18.21 -26.88
N VAL A 873 -1.48 17.54 -27.87
CA VAL A 873 -1.57 16.09 -28.04
C VAL A 873 -0.19 15.51 -27.82
N GLU A 874 -0.09 14.47 -27.02
CA GLU A 874 1.15 13.72 -26.82
C GLU A 874 0.97 12.31 -27.35
N LEU A 875 1.81 11.94 -28.32
CA LEU A 875 1.93 10.56 -28.80
C LEU A 875 3.05 9.88 -28.02
N LEU A 876 2.85 8.66 -27.60
CA LEU A 876 3.85 7.92 -26.83
C LEU A 876 3.86 6.43 -27.15
N VAL A 877 5.07 5.87 -27.03
CA VAL A 877 5.34 4.44 -27.12
C VAL A 877 6.12 4.05 -25.88
N ASP A 878 5.55 3.14 -25.09
CA ASP A 878 6.20 2.52 -23.95
C ASP A 878 6.69 1.12 -24.31
N VAL A 879 7.91 0.78 -23.98
CA VAL A 879 8.43 -0.58 -24.05
C VAL A 879 8.78 -1.03 -22.65
N PHE A 880 8.04 -1.99 -22.12
CA PHE A 880 8.28 -2.58 -20.80
C PHE A 880 9.17 -3.80 -20.93
N ASN A 881 10.02 -4.00 -19.93
CA ASN A 881 11.00 -5.09 -19.89
C ASN A 881 11.80 -5.19 -21.20
N LEU A 882 12.47 -4.11 -21.59
CA LEU A 882 13.23 -3.98 -22.84
C LEU A 882 14.27 -5.11 -23.03
N LEU A 883 14.88 -5.58 -21.93
CA LEU A 883 15.87 -6.66 -21.94
C LEU A 883 15.23 -8.05 -22.09
N ASN A 884 13.90 -8.15 -21.97
CA ASN A 884 13.15 -9.40 -21.96
C ASN A 884 13.63 -10.34 -20.84
N ASP A 885 13.90 -9.77 -19.65
CA ASP A 885 14.24 -10.56 -18.46
C ASP A 885 13.08 -11.49 -18.10
N ASN A 886 13.37 -12.76 -17.89
CA ASN A 886 12.39 -13.79 -17.58
C ASN A 886 12.68 -14.49 -16.25
N ALA A 887 13.18 -13.74 -15.27
CA ALA A 887 13.48 -14.26 -13.95
C ALA A 887 12.22 -14.86 -13.27
N GLU A 888 12.43 -15.91 -12.51
CA GLU A 888 11.36 -16.59 -11.77
C GLU A 888 10.83 -15.70 -10.63
N GLU A 889 9.52 -15.71 -10.45
CA GLU A 889 8.83 -15.04 -9.34
C GLU A 889 8.21 -15.99 -8.32
N GLY A 890 8.05 -17.26 -8.68
CA GLY A 890 7.51 -18.30 -7.82
C GLY A 890 7.92 -19.69 -8.27
N ILE A 891 7.78 -20.65 -7.37
CA ILE A 891 8.07 -22.07 -7.61
C ILE A 891 6.82 -22.92 -7.31
N ALA A 892 6.74 -24.10 -7.94
CA ALA A 892 5.62 -25.03 -7.80
C ALA A 892 5.52 -25.56 -6.36
N THR A 893 6.64 -25.98 -5.82
CA THR A 893 6.74 -26.46 -4.43
C THR A 893 8.18 -26.34 -3.94
N ASP A 894 8.31 -26.16 -2.64
CA ASP A 894 9.59 -26.23 -1.93
C ASP A 894 9.78 -27.59 -1.22
N ASN A 895 8.88 -28.54 -1.39
CA ASN A 895 9.04 -29.91 -0.90
C ASN A 895 10.15 -30.60 -1.71
N LEU A 896 11.27 -30.88 -1.04
CA LEU A 896 12.47 -31.46 -1.66
C LEU A 896 12.20 -32.80 -2.39
N PHE A 897 11.21 -33.55 -1.89
CA PHE A 897 10.88 -34.89 -2.40
C PHE A 897 9.79 -34.87 -3.48
N SER A 898 9.31 -33.71 -3.85
CA SER A 898 8.39 -33.57 -4.97
C SER A 898 9.13 -33.59 -6.32
N PRO A 899 8.61 -34.26 -7.35
CA PRO A 899 9.16 -34.18 -8.70
C PRO A 899 9.17 -32.76 -9.26
N ASN A 900 8.36 -31.86 -8.66
CA ASN A 900 8.25 -30.47 -9.05
C ASN A 900 9.05 -29.53 -8.14
N PHE A 901 9.99 -30.04 -7.34
CA PHE A 901 10.79 -29.25 -6.43
C PHE A 901 11.56 -28.13 -7.14
N GLY A 902 11.37 -26.91 -6.67
CA GLY A 902 12.05 -25.73 -7.19
C GLY A 902 11.70 -25.35 -8.64
N GLN A 903 10.77 -26.05 -9.28
CA GLN A 903 10.37 -25.71 -10.64
C GLN A 903 9.60 -24.39 -10.69
N PRO A 904 9.98 -23.45 -11.58
CA PRO A 904 9.31 -22.16 -11.69
C PRO A 904 7.85 -22.29 -12.14
N THR A 905 6.96 -21.49 -11.53
CA THR A 905 5.53 -21.41 -11.92
C THR A 905 5.11 -20.04 -12.41
N SER A 906 5.86 -19.01 -12.07
CA SER A 906 5.61 -17.65 -12.53
C SER A 906 6.91 -16.95 -12.86
N PHE A 907 6.85 -16.04 -13.81
CA PHE A 907 8.00 -15.31 -14.33
C PHE A 907 7.68 -13.83 -14.45
N SER A 908 8.72 -13.01 -14.59
CA SER A 908 8.56 -11.61 -15.03
C SER A 908 7.79 -11.55 -16.36
N ASP A 909 6.90 -10.57 -16.52
CA ASP A 909 6.21 -10.32 -17.78
C ASP A 909 7.23 -10.14 -18.92
N PRO A 910 7.04 -10.76 -20.11
CA PRO A 910 7.96 -10.59 -21.24
C PRO A 910 7.97 -9.15 -21.74
N ARG A 911 8.99 -8.82 -22.57
CA ARG A 911 9.04 -7.53 -23.25
C ARG A 911 7.76 -7.27 -24.04
N ARG A 912 7.20 -6.09 -23.84
CA ARG A 912 5.97 -5.66 -24.53
C ARG A 912 5.99 -4.17 -24.82
N ALA A 913 5.36 -3.78 -25.94
CA ALA A 913 5.15 -2.39 -26.30
C ALA A 913 3.70 -1.99 -26.09
N MET A 914 3.48 -0.73 -25.71
CA MET A 914 2.18 -0.12 -25.52
C MET A 914 2.14 1.23 -26.25
N LEU A 915 1.10 1.46 -27.03
CA LEU A 915 0.88 2.72 -27.71
C LEU A 915 -0.06 3.58 -26.89
N GLY A 916 0.24 4.88 -26.81
CA GLY A 916 -0.59 5.81 -26.04
C GLY A 916 -0.77 7.15 -26.74
N VAL A 917 -1.91 7.75 -26.45
CA VAL A 917 -2.25 9.13 -26.83
C VAL A 917 -2.77 9.87 -25.62
N ARG A 918 -2.31 11.07 -25.38
CA ARG A 918 -2.83 12.00 -24.37
C ARG A 918 -3.27 13.29 -25.03
N LEU A 919 -4.47 13.73 -24.72
CA LEU A 919 -5.02 15.02 -25.10
C LEU A 919 -5.13 15.91 -23.88
N ASN A 920 -4.67 17.14 -23.96
CA ASN A 920 -4.82 18.15 -22.91
C ASN A 920 -5.38 19.43 -23.51
N LEU A 921 -6.51 19.90 -22.96
CA LEU A 921 -7.16 21.16 -23.30
C LEU A 921 -7.23 22.03 -22.06
N GLY A 922 -7.04 23.33 -22.17
CA GLY A 922 -7.28 24.28 -21.08
C GLY A 922 -6.09 24.53 -20.13
N ARG A 923 -4.86 24.28 -20.54
CA ARG A 923 -3.64 24.66 -19.79
C ARG A 923 -2.93 25.84 -20.38
#